data_7b8496a86216fa243efe9d30d46ae9aa
#
_entry.id   7b8496a86216fa243efe9d30d46ae9aa
#
_cell.length_a   1.000
_cell.length_b   1.000
_cell.length_c   1.000
_cell.angle_alpha   90.00
_cell.angle_beta   90.00
_cell.angle_gamma   90.00
#
_symmetry.space_group_name_H-M   'P 1'
#
loop_
_entity.id
_entity.type
_entity.pdbx_description
1 polymer ?
#
loop_
_entity_poly.entity_id
_entity_poly.type
_entity_poly.pdbx_seq_one_letter_code
_entity_poly.pdbx_strand_id
1 'polypeptide(L)'
;MLHWANKDQYYTKSGESFSNYAFTLENGKKVQFRLVEADTAKDNRKDNEQARVFALIEPRIKTETDENGDEIQTDILPFDIQGDLLTLRFEYKSVNKKEKQSDYITQAVEKIQNFAISDEFQGIFDLMPTEKNKNRTLLEKYLTDYTAKNTADYFIHKNLGKFLNQELDFYIKNEVMNLDNIQDSTDFSHIEQNLQTIKTLKTVAKEIIAFLAQLEDFQKKLWLKKKFVAGCHYLITLDHLNEAQIQAALDNPKQTAEWQALFNVNTSGLNAVELCKNYPHLVVDTALFEPTFQADVLREIEHLDDKTNGLLIHSDNFQALNLLQERYKEQVKCIYIDPPYNTGEDGFPYKDNYKSSSWLSMFEDRLSLASKLLNSQGLLACHMDEHEHLGLEVLIKNCFANGDLGKLIWDKRNPKGMVKGIAAQHEYIHFATNNLKHLDEENSLSRNKENAEMMIKKAEQLFKRETSLADAQRKYREWLSQQDNLTGGEQAYNKLDERGEVYRLVSMAAPDKPETRSHRPLIHPVTNKPCPVPAKGWRFKDEAMDYLLENGEIIFGDDESTQPQRKYLLKENLTEMLPSLYYMGGSDEDFFKNIEISFPNPKPLRTAKYFISAIGRNKNSIILDYFGGSGTTAHAVINLNREDNGNRKYILVEQGEYFDSVLKPRVQKVIFAKEWKDGKPQADNGVFGGVSQIVKVLKLESYEDTLNNLELRKPIQDLADMGLSETVQNDYLLHYMLDVESRDSLLNTQYFANPFDYQLNIATTSAGVYEAKTIDLVETFNYLIGLRVSEINDKRENGLVTVQGTNTSGEKMLVIWRDCEKYDYDRLNDYLNRHKINPQESEFDVVYINGDHNVPTVFAGSDESIKTLKVRSIEAEFLSRMFG
;
A
#
# COMPACT_ATOMS: atom_id res chain seq x y z
N MET A 1 -1.45 25.87 9.39
CA MET A 1 -2.77 26.02 8.74
C MET A 1 -3.48 24.70 8.97
N LEU A 2 -4.75 24.74 9.31
CA LEU A 2 -5.50 23.54 9.62
C LEU A 2 -5.76 22.72 8.34
N HIS A 3 -5.87 21.40 8.46
CA HIS A 3 -6.22 20.48 7.37
C HIS A 3 -7.42 20.95 6.53
N TRP A 4 -8.42 21.57 7.18
CA TRP A 4 -9.61 22.14 6.52
C TRP A 4 -9.34 23.07 5.35
N ALA A 5 -8.17 23.71 5.31
CA ALA A 5 -7.77 24.54 4.17
C ALA A 5 -7.32 23.74 2.95
N ASN A 6 -6.88 22.49 3.15
CA ASN A 6 -6.33 21.63 2.10
C ASN A 6 -7.20 20.41 1.77
N LYS A 7 -8.34 20.23 2.46
CA LYS A 7 -9.26 19.08 2.24
C LYS A 7 -9.79 18.97 0.81
N ASP A 8 -9.90 20.11 0.11
CA ASP A 8 -10.37 20.19 -1.27
C ASP A 8 -9.21 20.08 -2.28
N GLN A 9 -8.08 19.52 -1.89
CA GLN A 9 -6.87 19.35 -2.69
C GLN A 9 -6.35 17.93 -2.62
N TYR A 10 -5.87 17.39 -3.75
CA TYR A 10 -5.05 16.18 -3.77
C TYR A 10 -3.60 16.56 -3.55
N TYR A 11 -2.92 15.86 -2.68
CA TYR A 11 -1.47 15.96 -2.53
C TYR A 11 -0.80 15.04 -3.55
N THR A 12 -0.12 15.64 -4.53
CA THR A 12 0.41 14.93 -5.71
C THR A 12 1.90 14.67 -5.66
N LYS A 13 2.60 15.17 -4.65
CA LYS A 13 4.03 14.91 -4.53
C LYS A 13 4.24 13.43 -4.22
N SER A 14 4.50 12.66 -5.28
CA SER A 14 4.69 11.21 -5.24
C SER A 14 6.04 10.80 -4.64
N GLY A 15 6.94 11.72 -4.38
CA GLY A 15 8.24 11.45 -3.81
C GLY A 15 8.29 11.77 -2.33
N GLU A 16 8.04 10.82 -1.48
CA GLU A 16 8.51 10.85 -0.10
C GLU A 16 10.03 10.80 -0.07
N SER A 17 10.68 10.29 -1.10
CA SER A 17 12.13 10.35 -1.32
C SER A 17 12.52 11.59 -2.11
N PHE A 18 13.69 12.15 -1.79
CA PHE A 18 14.30 13.16 -2.64
C PHE A 18 14.58 12.55 -4.01
N SER A 19 13.94 13.05 -5.05
CA SER A 19 14.18 12.56 -6.40
C SER A 19 15.41 13.22 -7.01
N ASN A 20 16.24 12.43 -7.66
CA ASN A 20 17.28 12.92 -8.53
C ASN A 20 16.66 13.67 -9.72
N TYR A 21 17.47 14.40 -10.46
CA TYR A 21 17.01 15.23 -11.57
C TYR A 21 17.94 15.06 -12.77
N ALA A 22 17.41 14.88 -13.94
CA ALA A 22 18.23 14.78 -15.15
C ALA A 22 17.63 15.63 -16.29
N PHE A 23 18.51 16.09 -17.20
CA PHE A 23 18.13 16.79 -18.41
C PHE A 23 19.13 16.50 -19.53
N THR A 24 18.72 16.75 -20.76
CA THR A 24 19.53 16.51 -21.95
C THR A 24 19.92 17.86 -22.57
N LEU A 25 21.18 17.98 -22.92
CA LEU A 25 21.73 19.13 -23.67
C LEU A 25 21.35 19.03 -25.15
N GLU A 26 21.46 20.15 -25.88
CA GLU A 26 21.16 20.20 -27.32
C GLU A 26 21.98 19.21 -28.15
N ASN A 27 23.19 18.91 -27.71
CA ASN A 27 24.07 17.92 -28.34
C ASN A 27 23.80 16.46 -27.99
N GLY A 28 22.70 16.18 -27.24
CA GLY A 28 22.27 14.83 -26.83
C GLY A 28 22.95 14.28 -25.57
N LYS A 29 23.94 14.97 -25.00
CA LYS A 29 24.57 14.57 -23.73
C LYS A 29 23.61 14.79 -22.54
N LYS A 30 23.72 13.93 -21.53
CA LYS A 30 22.84 13.94 -20.36
C LYS A 30 23.56 14.50 -19.14
N VAL A 31 22.86 15.30 -18.34
CA VAL A 31 23.35 15.83 -17.06
C VAL A 31 22.39 15.38 -15.96
N GLN A 32 22.94 14.86 -14.87
CA GLN A 32 22.17 14.34 -13.74
C GLN A 32 22.61 15.00 -12.44
N PHE A 33 21.63 15.42 -11.63
CA PHE A 33 21.83 15.81 -10.24
C PHE A 33 21.44 14.64 -9.34
N ARG A 34 22.38 14.18 -8.54
CA ARG A 34 22.20 13.03 -7.65
C ARG A 34 22.39 13.43 -6.19
N LEU A 35 21.41 13.11 -5.35
CA LEU A 35 21.55 13.23 -3.91
C LEU A 35 22.36 12.02 -3.39
N VAL A 36 23.42 12.25 -2.65
CA VAL A 36 24.27 11.20 -2.06
C VAL A 36 24.08 11.07 -0.56
N GLU A 37 23.59 12.13 0.09
CA GLU A 37 23.32 12.13 1.52
C GLU A 37 22.25 13.18 1.85
N ALA A 38 21.34 12.80 2.73
CA ALA A 38 20.31 13.69 3.24
C ALA A 38 20.40 13.71 4.77
N ASP A 39 20.71 14.88 5.34
CA ASP A 39 20.53 15.12 6.76
C ASP A 39 19.06 15.42 7.04
N THR A 40 18.31 14.36 7.34
CA THR A 40 16.92 14.45 7.75
C THR A 40 16.77 14.44 9.27
N ALA A 41 17.86 14.17 10.01
CA ALA A 41 17.86 14.09 11.46
C ALA A 41 17.68 15.47 12.10
N LYS A 42 16.67 15.61 12.93
CA LYS A 42 16.56 16.69 13.90
C LYS A 42 17.45 16.33 15.08
N ASP A 43 18.58 16.99 15.23
CA ASP A 43 19.39 16.83 16.45
C ASP A 43 18.61 17.38 17.65
N ASN A 44 18.38 16.54 18.65
CA ASN A 44 17.64 16.82 19.89
C ASN A 44 18.20 17.97 20.73
N ARG A 45 19.23 18.68 20.29
CA ARG A 45 20.02 19.60 21.12
C ARG A 45 19.90 21.08 20.84
N LYS A 46 18.89 21.60 20.22
CA LYS A 46 18.70 23.06 19.93
C LYS A 46 18.34 23.39 18.48
N ASP A 47 18.38 22.45 17.53
CA ASP A 47 18.47 22.74 16.11
C ASP A 47 17.15 22.61 15.33
N ASN A 48 16.01 22.45 16.00
CA ASN A 48 14.67 22.51 15.38
C ASN A 48 14.37 23.83 14.65
N GLU A 49 15.35 24.73 14.62
CA GLU A 49 15.26 26.03 13.97
C GLU A 49 16.25 26.23 12.83
N GLN A 50 17.05 25.24 12.44
CA GLN A 50 17.98 25.37 11.32
C GLN A 50 17.26 25.21 9.98
N ALA A 51 17.65 26.04 9.01
CA ALA A 51 17.22 25.83 7.62
C ALA A 51 18.00 24.64 7.02
N ARG A 52 17.43 23.96 6.05
CA ARG A 52 18.11 22.89 5.29
C ARG A 52 18.18 23.26 3.83
N VAL A 53 19.29 22.92 3.19
CA VAL A 53 19.55 23.27 1.79
C VAL A 53 20.22 22.13 1.04
N PHE A 54 20.00 22.08 -0.26
CA PHE A 54 20.78 21.26 -1.16
C PHE A 54 22.11 21.97 -1.46
N ALA A 55 23.21 21.34 -1.16
CA ALA A 55 24.55 21.83 -1.42
C ALA A 55 25.35 20.84 -2.26
N LEU A 56 26.21 21.34 -3.16
CA LEU A 56 27.17 20.49 -3.85
C LEU A 56 28.13 19.89 -2.82
N ILE A 57 28.39 18.58 -2.88
CA ILE A 57 29.28 17.92 -1.93
C ILE A 57 30.72 18.40 -2.10
N GLU A 58 31.48 18.36 -1.00
CA GLU A 58 32.94 18.45 -1.04
C GLU A 58 33.53 17.04 -1.33
N PRO A 59 34.68 16.98 -2.01
CA PRO A 59 35.39 15.70 -2.19
C PRO A 59 35.62 15.03 -0.82
N ARG A 60 35.26 13.78 -0.70
CA ARG A 60 35.45 13.02 0.55
C ARG A 60 35.71 11.55 0.26
N ILE A 61 36.34 10.89 1.21
CA ILE A 61 36.58 9.45 1.17
C ILE A 61 35.49 8.79 2.00
N LYS A 62 34.74 7.87 1.40
CA LYS A 62 33.82 6.98 2.12
C LYS A 62 34.56 5.68 2.41
N THR A 63 34.65 5.35 3.68
CA THR A 63 35.20 4.06 4.11
C THR A 63 34.02 3.12 4.35
N GLU A 64 33.98 2.03 3.61
CA GLU A 64 33.03 0.93 3.79
C GLU A 64 33.82 -0.34 4.10
N THR A 65 33.28 -1.19 4.95
CA THR A 65 33.89 -2.48 5.24
C THR A 65 33.33 -3.48 4.25
N ASP A 66 34.19 -4.18 3.52
CA ASP A 66 33.79 -5.23 2.59
C ASP A 66 33.35 -6.52 3.30
N GLU A 67 32.91 -7.49 2.51
CA GLU A 67 32.47 -8.82 2.99
C GLU A 67 33.57 -9.61 3.72
N ASN A 68 34.84 -9.22 3.58
CA ASN A 68 35.99 -9.86 4.22
C ASN A 68 36.43 -9.14 5.50
N GLY A 69 35.80 -7.99 5.82
CA GLY A 69 36.18 -7.16 6.95
C GLY A 69 37.29 -6.15 6.60
N ASP A 70 37.64 -6.00 5.33
CA ASP A 70 38.63 -5.04 4.87
C ASP A 70 37.96 -3.68 4.61
N GLU A 71 38.61 -2.59 5.01
CA GLU A 71 38.15 -1.24 4.76
C GLU A 71 38.40 -0.87 3.29
N ILE A 72 37.31 -0.75 2.51
CA ILE A 72 37.34 -0.18 1.16
C ILE A 72 37.14 1.31 1.25
N GLN A 73 38.10 2.07 0.77
CA GLN A 73 38.01 3.51 0.64
C GLN A 73 37.58 3.89 -0.77
N THR A 74 36.43 4.54 -0.89
CA THR A 74 35.91 5.03 -2.18
C THR A 74 35.91 6.55 -2.17
N ASP A 75 36.57 7.16 -3.14
CA ASP A 75 36.54 8.61 -3.33
C ASP A 75 35.18 9.04 -3.88
N ILE A 76 34.44 9.83 -3.12
CA ILE A 76 33.21 10.46 -3.59
C ILE A 76 33.52 11.87 -4.04
N LEU A 77 33.59 12.08 -5.35
CA LEU A 77 33.80 13.35 -5.98
C LEU A 77 32.49 14.10 -6.25
N PRO A 78 32.48 15.45 -6.26
CA PRO A 78 31.30 16.25 -6.54
C PRO A 78 30.76 16.05 -7.97
N PHE A 79 31.57 15.58 -8.90
CA PHE A 79 31.12 15.25 -10.25
C PHE A 79 31.84 13.99 -10.77
N ASP A 80 31.21 13.37 -11.76
CA ASP A 80 31.71 12.18 -12.45
C ASP A 80 31.17 12.18 -13.89
N ILE A 81 31.99 11.74 -14.83
CA ILE A 81 31.61 11.65 -16.26
C ILE A 81 31.76 10.20 -16.68
N GLN A 82 30.67 9.59 -17.11
CA GLN A 82 30.62 8.23 -17.62
C GLN A 82 29.97 8.22 -19.03
N GLY A 83 30.78 8.17 -20.06
CA GLY A 83 30.30 8.25 -21.44
C GLY A 83 29.51 9.52 -21.75
N ASP A 84 28.23 9.41 -22.03
CA ASP A 84 27.35 10.51 -22.37
C ASP A 84 26.65 11.15 -21.16
N LEU A 85 27.03 10.78 -19.94
CA LEU A 85 26.39 11.20 -18.70
C LEU A 85 27.37 11.96 -17.79
N LEU A 86 27.04 13.23 -17.47
CA LEU A 86 27.66 14.01 -16.38
C LEU A 86 26.79 13.89 -15.13
N THR A 87 27.35 13.37 -14.04
CA THR A 87 26.69 13.29 -12.74
C THR A 87 27.26 14.36 -11.80
N LEU A 88 26.40 15.24 -11.25
CA LEU A 88 26.73 16.21 -10.21
C LEU A 88 26.07 15.76 -8.90
N ARG A 89 26.86 15.70 -7.80
CA ARG A 89 26.44 15.10 -6.54
C ARG A 89 26.16 16.16 -5.49
N PHE A 90 25.03 16.04 -4.83
CA PHE A 90 24.51 16.97 -3.82
C PHE A 90 24.29 16.25 -2.49
N GLU A 91 24.30 17.02 -1.42
CA GLU A 91 23.86 16.65 -0.08
C GLU A 91 22.74 17.60 0.37
N TYR A 92 21.79 17.09 1.14
CA TYR A 92 20.76 17.91 1.81
C TYR A 92 21.18 18.07 3.27
N LYS A 93 21.58 19.29 3.69
CA LYS A 93 22.21 19.54 4.98
C LYS A 93 21.62 20.70 5.74
N SER A 94 21.77 20.65 7.06
CA SER A 94 21.41 21.74 7.99
C SER A 94 22.34 22.93 7.84
N VAL A 95 21.77 24.14 7.83
CA VAL A 95 22.48 25.42 7.73
C VAL A 95 21.87 26.45 8.67
N ASN A 96 22.58 27.57 8.88
CA ASN A 96 22.04 28.64 9.70
C ASN A 96 20.78 29.25 9.10
N LYS A 97 19.81 29.69 9.92
CA LYS A 97 18.54 30.31 9.50
C LYS A 97 18.66 31.47 8.51
N LYS A 98 19.84 32.14 8.46
CA LYS A 98 20.06 33.28 7.56
C LYS A 98 20.51 32.87 6.17
N GLU A 99 20.94 31.63 6.00
CA GLU A 99 21.40 31.10 4.71
C GLU A 99 20.23 30.65 3.87
N LYS A 100 20.30 30.91 2.57
CA LYS A 100 19.22 30.63 1.62
C LYS A 100 19.66 29.61 0.58
N GLN A 101 18.74 28.82 0.07
CA GLN A 101 18.98 27.89 -1.03
C GLN A 101 19.60 28.59 -2.26
N SER A 102 19.19 29.84 -2.56
CA SER A 102 19.76 30.62 -3.65
C SER A 102 21.26 30.82 -3.57
N ASP A 103 21.76 31.00 -2.34
CA ASP A 103 23.19 31.27 -2.10
C ASP A 103 24.01 30.01 -2.41
N TYR A 104 23.48 28.84 -2.06
CA TYR A 104 24.08 27.53 -2.35
C TYR A 104 24.00 27.13 -3.82
N ILE A 105 22.95 27.54 -4.55
CA ILE A 105 22.87 27.38 -6.00
C ILE A 105 23.97 28.21 -6.68
N THR A 106 24.13 29.49 -6.29
CA THR A 106 25.20 30.36 -6.82
C THR A 106 26.57 29.76 -6.54
N GLN A 107 26.83 29.30 -5.30
CA GLN A 107 28.11 28.66 -4.95
C GLN A 107 28.33 27.37 -5.74
N ALA A 108 27.31 26.57 -5.97
CA ALA A 108 27.40 25.35 -6.76
C ALA A 108 27.77 25.66 -8.21
N VAL A 109 27.10 26.65 -8.83
CA VAL A 109 27.42 27.09 -10.21
C VAL A 109 28.86 27.56 -10.33
N GLU A 110 29.33 28.42 -9.41
CA GLU A 110 30.70 28.89 -9.35
C GLU A 110 31.74 27.77 -9.20
N LYS A 111 31.45 26.79 -8.32
CA LYS A 111 32.34 25.62 -8.13
C LYS A 111 32.37 24.74 -9.38
N ILE A 112 31.22 24.47 -9.97
CA ILE A 112 31.11 23.61 -11.16
C ILE A 112 31.80 24.24 -12.37
N GLN A 113 31.79 25.57 -12.51
CA GLN A 113 32.55 26.28 -13.54
C GLN A 113 34.06 26.05 -13.45
N ASN A 114 34.55 25.79 -12.24
CA ASN A 114 35.98 25.52 -12.00
C ASN A 114 36.35 24.03 -12.14
N PHE A 115 35.39 23.14 -12.42
CA PHE A 115 35.67 21.74 -12.64
C PHE A 115 36.20 21.52 -14.06
N ALA A 116 37.10 20.55 -14.22
CA ALA A 116 37.59 20.11 -15.52
C ALA A 116 36.52 19.25 -16.25
N ILE A 117 35.41 19.89 -16.60
CA ILE A 117 34.32 19.24 -17.36
C ILE A 117 34.70 19.29 -18.85
N SER A 118 34.51 18.15 -19.57
CA SER A 118 34.82 18.08 -21.00
C SER A 118 33.98 19.05 -21.82
N ASP A 119 34.54 19.50 -22.96
CA ASP A 119 33.91 20.47 -23.87
C ASP A 119 32.49 20.05 -24.32
N GLU A 120 32.20 18.73 -24.35
CA GLU A 120 30.90 18.18 -24.71
C GLU A 120 29.79 18.55 -23.72
N PHE A 121 30.12 18.90 -22.47
CA PHE A 121 29.14 19.32 -21.45
C PHE A 121 29.14 20.83 -21.19
N GLN A 122 29.92 21.62 -21.88
CA GLN A 122 29.96 23.09 -21.69
C GLN A 122 28.62 23.79 -21.93
N GLY A 123 27.69 23.18 -22.66
CA GLY A 123 26.32 23.66 -22.85
C GLY A 123 25.52 23.87 -21.56
N ILE A 124 25.97 23.34 -20.41
CA ILE A 124 25.34 23.64 -19.12
C ILE A 124 25.47 25.12 -18.71
N PHE A 125 26.44 25.82 -19.25
CA PHE A 125 26.70 27.26 -18.99
C PHE A 125 26.03 28.17 -19.99
N ASP A 126 25.31 27.67 -20.98
CA ASP A 126 24.57 28.48 -21.93
C ASP A 126 23.56 29.39 -21.22
N LEU A 127 23.42 30.60 -21.73
CA LEU A 127 22.59 31.61 -21.11
C LEU A 127 21.09 31.32 -21.34
N MET A 128 20.35 31.32 -20.23
CA MET A 128 18.89 31.21 -20.18
C MET A 128 18.30 32.38 -19.37
N PRO A 129 18.36 33.62 -19.92
CA PRO A 129 18.04 34.83 -19.17
C PRO A 129 16.56 34.89 -18.78
N THR A 130 16.31 35.59 -17.67
CA THR A 130 14.97 36.02 -17.23
C THR A 130 14.95 37.53 -17.07
N GLU A 131 13.77 38.14 -16.90
CA GLU A 131 13.63 39.57 -16.62
C GLU A 131 14.45 40.00 -15.39
N LYS A 132 14.54 39.15 -14.38
CA LYS A 132 15.22 39.42 -13.09
C LYS A 132 16.70 39.02 -13.07
N ASN A 133 17.11 38.03 -13.85
CA ASN A 133 18.50 37.56 -13.96
C ASN A 133 18.89 37.35 -15.42
N LYS A 134 19.58 38.34 -15.99
CA LYS A 134 20.01 38.31 -17.38
C LYS A 134 21.18 37.36 -17.63
N ASN A 135 21.90 36.98 -16.59
CA ASN A 135 23.09 36.12 -16.68
C ASN A 135 22.81 34.69 -16.21
N ARG A 136 21.53 34.34 -15.99
CA ARG A 136 21.15 33.00 -15.57
C ARG A 136 21.62 31.97 -16.60
N THR A 137 22.33 30.94 -16.15
CA THR A 137 22.75 29.82 -16.97
C THR A 137 21.70 28.69 -17.00
N LEU A 138 21.84 27.75 -17.94
CA LEU A 138 21.04 26.55 -18.01
C LEU A 138 21.22 25.70 -16.73
N LEU A 139 22.45 25.59 -16.22
CA LEU A 139 22.76 24.93 -14.96
C LEU A 139 22.01 25.57 -13.79
N GLU A 140 22.05 26.91 -13.66
CA GLU A 140 21.34 27.63 -12.59
C GLU A 140 19.82 27.42 -12.67
N LYS A 141 19.27 27.40 -13.88
CA LYS A 141 17.85 27.05 -14.10
C LYS A 141 17.52 25.68 -13.54
N TYR A 142 18.21 24.66 -13.98
CA TYR A 142 17.91 23.29 -13.59
C TYR A 142 18.24 22.97 -12.12
N LEU A 143 19.23 23.61 -11.52
CA LEU A 143 19.46 23.54 -10.07
C LEU A 143 18.32 24.17 -9.28
N THR A 144 17.78 25.28 -9.78
CA THR A 144 16.57 25.90 -9.17
C THR A 144 15.39 24.95 -9.26
N ASP A 145 15.16 24.33 -10.43
CA ASP A 145 14.08 23.37 -10.65
C ASP A 145 14.27 22.12 -9.75
N TYR A 146 15.49 21.59 -9.66
CA TYR A 146 15.84 20.46 -8.80
C TYR A 146 15.53 20.73 -7.32
N THR A 147 16.00 21.86 -6.80
CA THR A 147 15.78 22.20 -5.39
C THR A 147 14.32 22.51 -5.10
N ALA A 148 13.61 23.19 -6.03
CA ALA A 148 12.18 23.46 -5.91
C ALA A 148 11.35 22.16 -5.95
N LYS A 149 11.67 21.24 -6.87
CA LYS A 149 11.02 19.93 -6.97
C LYS A 149 11.12 19.15 -5.67
N ASN A 150 12.23 19.21 -4.98
CA ASN A 150 12.46 18.46 -3.75
C ASN A 150 11.96 19.14 -2.48
N THR A 151 11.71 20.45 -2.48
CA THR A 151 11.31 21.22 -1.28
C THR A 151 9.87 21.72 -1.30
N ALA A 152 9.27 21.90 -2.47
CA ALA A 152 7.90 22.40 -2.58
C ALA A 152 6.87 21.28 -2.43
N ASP A 153 5.75 21.57 -1.77
CA ASP A 153 4.56 20.74 -1.79
C ASP A 153 3.71 21.08 -3.02
N TYR A 154 3.18 20.05 -3.70
CA TYR A 154 2.34 20.20 -4.88
C TYR A 154 0.95 19.64 -4.61
N PHE A 155 -0.06 20.42 -4.99
CA PHE A 155 -1.45 20.08 -4.82
C PHE A 155 -2.21 20.29 -6.10
N ILE A 156 -3.22 19.46 -6.33
CA ILE A 156 -4.23 19.65 -7.37
C ILE A 156 -5.55 19.94 -6.68
N HIS A 157 -6.20 21.04 -7.00
CA HIS A 157 -7.48 21.40 -6.38
C HIS A 157 -8.61 20.53 -6.92
N LYS A 158 -9.45 19.96 -6.04
CA LYS A 158 -10.58 19.10 -6.44
C LYS A 158 -11.62 19.85 -7.27
N ASN A 159 -11.81 21.17 -7.01
CA ASN A 159 -12.68 22.05 -7.78
C ASN A 159 -12.22 23.52 -7.68
N LEU A 160 -11.17 23.89 -8.42
CA LEU A 160 -10.58 25.22 -8.36
C LEU A 160 -11.55 26.32 -8.82
N GLY A 161 -12.33 26.07 -9.86
CA GLY A 161 -13.28 27.04 -10.38
C GLY A 161 -14.34 27.45 -9.36
N LYS A 162 -14.90 26.49 -8.62
CA LYS A 162 -15.85 26.78 -7.53
C LYS A 162 -15.18 27.59 -6.41
N PHE A 163 -14.00 27.18 -5.99
CA PHE A 163 -13.25 27.85 -4.93
C PHE A 163 -12.96 29.30 -5.30
N LEU A 164 -12.37 29.56 -6.46
CA LEU A 164 -12.02 30.91 -6.88
C LEU A 164 -13.24 31.81 -7.10
N ASN A 165 -14.36 31.27 -7.57
CA ASN A 165 -15.62 32.03 -7.66
C ASN A 165 -16.16 32.43 -6.28
N GLN A 166 -16.03 31.54 -5.28
CA GLN A 166 -16.43 31.86 -3.90
C GLN A 166 -15.54 32.95 -3.30
N GLU A 167 -14.22 32.86 -3.52
CA GLU A 167 -13.24 33.85 -3.07
C GLU A 167 -13.47 35.22 -3.77
N LEU A 168 -13.77 35.21 -5.05
CA LEU A 168 -14.13 36.43 -5.79
C LEU A 168 -15.39 37.10 -5.20
N ASP A 169 -16.43 36.32 -4.94
CA ASP A 169 -17.67 36.84 -4.33
C ASP A 169 -17.42 37.34 -2.89
N PHE A 170 -16.58 36.64 -2.12
CA PHE A 170 -16.17 37.11 -0.78
C PHE A 170 -15.39 38.41 -0.85
N TYR A 171 -14.39 38.51 -1.76
CA TYR A 171 -13.61 39.73 -1.97
C TYR A 171 -14.49 40.92 -2.36
N ILE A 172 -15.39 40.72 -3.31
CA ILE A 172 -16.30 41.77 -3.76
C ILE A 172 -17.18 42.26 -2.60
N LYS A 173 -17.73 41.36 -1.80
CA LYS A 173 -18.62 41.71 -0.68
C LYS A 173 -17.91 42.43 0.47
N ASN A 174 -16.69 42.06 0.78
CA ASN A 174 -16.01 42.56 1.98
C ASN A 174 -15.03 43.69 1.71
N GLU A 175 -14.40 43.71 0.52
CA GLU A 175 -13.35 44.70 0.21
C GLU A 175 -13.85 45.78 -0.77
N VAL A 176 -14.66 45.40 -1.76
CA VAL A 176 -15.11 46.37 -2.77
C VAL A 176 -16.47 46.99 -2.40
N MET A 177 -17.39 46.19 -1.85
CA MET A 177 -18.71 46.64 -1.34
C MET A 177 -18.77 46.59 0.16
N ASN A 178 -17.89 47.28 0.86
CA ASN A 178 -18.02 47.40 2.29
C ASN A 178 -19.30 48.19 2.64
N LEU A 179 -20.27 47.51 3.28
CA LEU A 179 -21.56 48.07 3.62
C LEU A 179 -21.47 49.32 4.54
N ASP A 180 -20.47 49.35 5.42
CA ASP A 180 -20.23 50.48 6.31
C ASP A 180 -19.82 51.72 5.51
N ASN A 181 -18.98 51.58 4.49
CA ASN A 181 -18.59 52.67 3.61
C ASN A 181 -19.76 53.17 2.72
N ILE A 182 -20.73 52.30 2.41
CA ILE A 182 -21.90 52.66 1.58
C ILE A 182 -22.93 53.42 2.45
N GLN A 183 -23.10 53.07 3.71
CA GLN A 183 -24.04 53.72 4.62
C GLN A 183 -23.62 55.15 4.98
N ASP A 184 -22.32 55.43 5.00
CA ASP A 184 -21.74 56.74 5.33
C ASP A 184 -21.59 57.67 4.07
N SER A 185 -21.82 57.13 2.86
CA SER A 185 -21.65 57.92 1.62
C SER A 185 -22.92 58.73 1.32
N THR A 186 -22.78 60.03 1.35
CA THR A 186 -23.85 61.01 0.96
C THR A 186 -23.97 61.21 -0.57
N ASP A 187 -23.10 60.58 -1.37
CA ASP A 187 -23.04 60.76 -2.82
C ASP A 187 -23.31 59.46 -3.58
N PHE A 188 -24.46 59.33 -4.19
CA PHE A 188 -24.89 58.17 -4.99
C PHE A 188 -24.02 57.93 -6.24
N SER A 189 -23.30 58.95 -6.75
CA SER A 189 -22.44 58.80 -7.92
C SER A 189 -21.28 57.79 -7.71
N HIS A 190 -20.76 57.70 -6.49
CA HIS A 190 -19.75 56.74 -6.11
C HIS A 190 -20.24 55.27 -6.11
N ILE A 191 -21.51 55.08 -5.78
CA ILE A 191 -22.13 53.74 -5.76
C ILE A 191 -22.24 53.23 -7.20
N GLU A 192 -22.64 54.07 -8.14
CA GLU A 192 -22.74 53.69 -9.56
C GLU A 192 -21.38 53.36 -10.17
N GLN A 193 -20.35 54.14 -9.86
CA GLN A 193 -18.98 53.86 -10.28
C GLN A 193 -18.46 52.52 -9.68
N ASN A 194 -18.72 52.26 -8.41
CA ASN A 194 -18.36 51.04 -7.77
C ASN A 194 -19.08 49.81 -8.39
N LEU A 195 -20.36 49.94 -8.73
CA LEU A 195 -21.11 48.90 -9.43
C LEU A 195 -20.55 48.58 -10.82
N GLN A 196 -20.14 49.61 -11.56
CA GLN A 196 -19.49 49.48 -12.85
C GLN A 196 -18.14 48.79 -12.73
N THR A 197 -17.36 49.17 -11.72
CA THR A 197 -16.05 48.54 -11.41
C THR A 197 -16.22 47.08 -11.04
N ILE A 198 -17.22 46.76 -10.22
CA ILE A 198 -17.53 45.37 -9.82
C ILE A 198 -17.93 44.54 -11.05
N LYS A 199 -18.74 45.09 -11.94
CA LYS A 199 -19.16 44.38 -13.15
C LYS A 199 -17.96 44.06 -14.03
N THR A 200 -17.07 45.04 -14.25
CA THR A 200 -15.83 44.85 -15.03
C THR A 200 -14.91 43.83 -14.36
N LEU A 201 -14.68 43.97 -13.03
CA LEU A 201 -13.88 43.05 -12.25
C LEU A 201 -14.40 41.60 -12.33
N LYS A 202 -15.74 41.44 -12.17
CA LYS A 202 -16.38 40.10 -12.30
C LYS A 202 -16.20 39.52 -13.69
N THR A 203 -16.32 40.29 -14.72
CA THR A 203 -16.18 39.82 -16.11
C THR A 203 -14.75 39.32 -16.34
N VAL A 204 -13.75 40.13 -16.06
CA VAL A 204 -12.34 39.76 -16.27
C VAL A 204 -11.93 38.60 -15.34
N ALA A 205 -12.30 38.65 -14.06
CA ALA A 205 -11.95 37.59 -13.10
C ALA A 205 -12.58 36.26 -13.48
N LYS A 206 -13.81 36.22 -13.99
CA LYS A 206 -14.46 34.97 -14.40
C LYS A 206 -13.77 34.31 -15.59
N GLU A 207 -13.27 35.08 -16.56
CA GLU A 207 -12.48 34.52 -17.67
C GLU A 207 -11.16 33.91 -17.16
N ILE A 208 -10.46 34.63 -16.27
CA ILE A 208 -9.23 34.12 -15.67
C ILE A 208 -9.52 32.84 -14.84
N ILE A 209 -10.61 32.85 -14.07
CA ILE A 209 -11.00 31.67 -13.25
C ILE A 209 -11.33 30.48 -14.15
N ALA A 210 -12.07 30.71 -15.26
CA ALA A 210 -12.40 29.65 -16.21
C ALA A 210 -11.14 29.03 -16.81
N PHE A 211 -10.17 29.84 -17.19
CA PHE A 211 -8.89 29.41 -17.71
C PHE A 211 -8.11 28.57 -16.69
N LEU A 212 -7.95 29.06 -15.45
CA LEU A 212 -7.23 28.34 -14.39
C LEU A 212 -7.94 27.06 -13.99
N ALA A 213 -9.27 27.05 -13.96
CA ALA A 213 -10.06 25.87 -13.65
C ALA A 213 -9.86 24.75 -14.67
N GLN A 214 -9.79 25.08 -15.96
CA GLN A 214 -9.53 24.09 -17.02
C GLN A 214 -8.14 23.43 -16.89
N LEU A 215 -7.12 24.25 -16.64
CA LEU A 215 -5.76 23.70 -16.42
C LEU A 215 -5.73 22.75 -15.23
N GLU A 216 -6.39 23.12 -14.13
CA GLU A 216 -6.43 22.32 -12.92
C GLU A 216 -7.27 21.04 -13.11
N ASP A 217 -8.40 21.11 -13.80
CA ASP A 217 -9.22 19.95 -14.13
C ASP A 217 -8.47 18.97 -15.03
N PHE A 218 -7.64 19.46 -15.94
CA PHE A 218 -6.77 18.62 -16.74
C PHE A 218 -5.71 17.90 -15.87
N GLN A 219 -5.03 18.62 -14.98
CA GLN A 219 -4.08 18.01 -14.05
C GLN A 219 -4.75 16.98 -13.14
N LYS A 220 -5.95 17.29 -12.65
CA LYS A 220 -6.76 16.35 -11.87
C LYS A 220 -7.08 15.07 -12.65
N LYS A 221 -7.44 15.21 -13.93
CA LYS A 221 -7.69 14.07 -14.82
C LYS A 221 -6.45 13.18 -14.98
N LEU A 222 -5.25 13.79 -15.12
CA LEU A 222 -3.99 13.05 -15.17
C LEU A 222 -3.69 12.31 -13.86
N TRP A 223 -3.96 12.93 -12.73
CA TRP A 223 -3.76 12.34 -11.42
C TRP A 223 -4.69 11.15 -11.18
N LEU A 224 -5.98 11.32 -11.49
CA LEU A 224 -7.02 10.31 -11.27
C LEU A 224 -7.02 9.19 -12.32
N LYS A 225 -6.41 9.41 -13.49
CA LYS A 225 -6.19 8.36 -14.49
C LYS A 225 -5.59 7.15 -13.81
N LYS A 226 -6.21 5.98 -13.93
CA LYS A 226 -5.63 4.72 -13.46
C LYS A 226 -4.31 4.48 -14.20
N LYS A 227 -3.35 3.87 -13.52
CA LYS A 227 -1.99 3.72 -14.06
C LYS A 227 -1.85 2.39 -14.79
N PHE A 228 -1.07 2.41 -15.86
CA PHE A 228 -0.71 1.22 -16.58
C PHE A 228 0.19 0.31 -15.74
N VAL A 229 0.07 -0.99 -15.96
CA VAL A 229 1.05 -1.97 -15.49
C VAL A 229 2.25 -1.89 -16.41
N ALA A 230 3.33 -1.27 -15.94
CA ALA A 230 4.59 -1.11 -16.67
C ALA A 230 5.48 -2.36 -16.60
N GLY A 231 5.14 -3.33 -15.76
CA GLY A 231 5.79 -4.62 -15.64
C GLY A 231 5.02 -5.55 -14.73
N CYS A 232 4.96 -6.82 -15.12
CA CYS A 232 4.34 -7.90 -14.35
C CYS A 232 5.24 -9.13 -14.40
N HIS A 233 5.64 -9.66 -13.25
CA HIS A 233 6.38 -10.91 -13.14
C HIS A 233 5.95 -11.68 -11.89
N TYR A 234 6.47 -12.90 -11.75
CA TYR A 234 6.08 -13.78 -10.67
C TYR A 234 7.30 -14.36 -9.96
N LEU A 235 7.18 -14.50 -8.66
CA LEU A 235 8.07 -15.29 -7.80
C LEU A 235 7.36 -16.60 -7.50
N ILE A 236 7.92 -17.71 -7.94
CA ILE A 236 7.25 -19.03 -7.92
C ILE A 236 8.19 -20.05 -7.28
N THR A 237 7.72 -20.80 -6.31
CA THR A 237 8.51 -21.89 -5.73
C THR A 237 8.57 -23.11 -6.65
N LEU A 238 9.68 -23.88 -6.59
CA LEU A 238 9.95 -24.99 -7.51
C LEU A 238 8.87 -26.08 -7.49
N ASP A 239 8.17 -26.27 -6.40
CA ASP A 239 7.07 -27.24 -6.28
C ASP A 239 5.83 -26.93 -7.14
N HIS A 240 5.77 -25.72 -7.71
CA HIS A 240 4.77 -25.34 -8.71
C HIS A 240 5.22 -25.54 -10.16
N LEU A 241 6.48 -25.89 -10.39
CA LEU A 241 7.09 -26.00 -11.71
C LEU A 241 7.27 -27.47 -12.13
N ASN A 242 7.16 -27.73 -13.43
CA ASN A 242 7.49 -29.04 -13.98
C ASN A 242 9.02 -29.21 -14.17
N GLU A 243 9.44 -30.44 -14.44
CA GLU A 243 10.87 -30.77 -14.59
C GLU A 243 11.57 -29.96 -15.69
N ALA A 244 10.91 -29.71 -16.82
CA ALA A 244 11.48 -28.93 -17.92
C ALA A 244 11.65 -27.46 -17.55
N GLN A 245 10.70 -26.87 -16.82
CA GLN A 245 10.77 -25.51 -16.32
C GLN A 245 11.87 -25.35 -15.27
N ILE A 246 12.03 -26.33 -14.37
CA ILE A 246 13.11 -26.33 -13.39
C ILE A 246 14.47 -26.47 -14.08
N GLN A 247 14.57 -27.31 -15.12
CA GLN A 247 15.80 -27.42 -15.91
C GLN A 247 16.14 -26.10 -16.61
N ALA A 248 15.15 -25.43 -17.21
CA ALA A 248 15.35 -24.11 -17.80
C ALA A 248 15.83 -23.07 -16.77
N ALA A 249 15.35 -23.18 -15.52
CA ALA A 249 15.81 -22.31 -14.44
C ALA A 249 17.26 -22.62 -14.01
N LEU A 250 17.66 -23.89 -14.00
CA LEU A 250 19.05 -24.32 -13.78
C LEU A 250 20.00 -23.85 -14.88
N ASP A 251 19.54 -23.86 -16.11
CA ASP A 251 20.33 -23.45 -17.29
C ASP A 251 20.46 -21.92 -17.42
N ASN A 252 19.67 -21.16 -16.64
CA ASN A 252 19.70 -19.69 -16.62
C ASN A 252 20.77 -19.18 -15.64
N PRO A 253 21.88 -18.58 -16.11
CA PRO A 253 22.96 -18.10 -15.26
C PRO A 253 22.53 -16.95 -14.33
N LYS A 254 21.53 -16.14 -14.70
CA LYS A 254 21.01 -15.06 -13.84
C LYS A 254 20.26 -15.64 -12.65
N GLN A 255 19.44 -16.68 -12.87
CA GLN A 255 18.68 -17.32 -11.82
C GLN A 255 19.58 -18.10 -10.85
N THR A 256 20.56 -18.82 -11.35
CA THR A 256 21.52 -19.55 -10.50
C THR A 256 22.39 -18.58 -9.68
N ALA A 257 22.77 -17.44 -10.26
CA ALA A 257 23.48 -16.39 -9.53
C ALA A 257 22.60 -15.77 -8.43
N GLU A 258 21.32 -15.51 -8.70
CA GLU A 258 20.38 -15.04 -7.69
C GLU A 258 20.21 -16.07 -6.55
N TRP A 259 20.07 -17.35 -6.86
CA TRP A 259 19.99 -18.40 -5.84
C TRP A 259 21.24 -18.48 -4.96
N GLN A 260 22.41 -18.31 -5.56
CA GLN A 260 23.65 -18.26 -4.78
C GLN A 260 23.70 -17.01 -3.89
N ALA A 261 23.35 -15.85 -4.42
CA ALA A 261 23.43 -14.58 -3.70
C ALA A 261 22.39 -14.46 -2.59
N LEU A 262 21.11 -14.81 -2.84
CA LEU A 262 20.04 -14.63 -1.88
C LEU A 262 19.94 -15.79 -0.87
N PHE A 263 20.17 -17.02 -1.31
CA PHE A 263 19.88 -18.22 -0.51
C PHE A 263 21.11 -19.05 -0.14
N ASN A 264 22.27 -18.66 -0.65
CA ASN A 264 23.50 -19.43 -0.51
C ASN A 264 23.36 -20.89 -1.00
N VAL A 265 22.57 -21.11 -2.06
CA VAL A 265 22.32 -22.43 -2.65
C VAL A 265 23.25 -22.61 -3.86
N ASN A 266 24.14 -23.60 -3.76
CA ASN A 266 24.98 -24.01 -4.89
C ASN A 266 24.28 -25.12 -5.68
N THR A 267 23.96 -24.83 -6.94
CA THR A 267 23.24 -25.75 -7.84
C THR A 267 24.16 -26.60 -8.70
N SER A 268 25.49 -26.47 -8.56
CA SER A 268 26.48 -27.17 -9.39
C SER A 268 26.34 -28.68 -9.24
N GLY A 269 26.11 -29.37 -10.35
CA GLY A 269 26.00 -30.84 -10.38
C GLY A 269 24.65 -31.42 -9.99
N LEU A 270 23.65 -30.57 -9.72
CA LEU A 270 22.28 -31.01 -9.49
C LEU A 270 21.49 -31.03 -10.80
N ASN A 271 20.62 -32.01 -10.95
CA ASN A 271 19.59 -32.01 -11.99
C ASN A 271 18.26 -31.45 -11.43
N ALA A 272 17.28 -31.21 -12.30
CA ALA A 272 15.99 -30.62 -11.94
C ALA A 272 15.26 -31.41 -10.85
N VAL A 273 15.27 -32.74 -10.90
CA VAL A 273 14.60 -33.60 -9.93
C VAL A 273 15.27 -33.52 -8.55
N GLU A 274 16.59 -33.55 -8.52
CA GLU A 274 17.38 -33.42 -7.29
C GLU A 274 17.23 -32.04 -6.67
N LEU A 275 17.24 -30.98 -7.49
CA LEU A 275 17.06 -29.62 -7.04
C LEU A 275 15.68 -29.45 -6.36
N CYS A 276 14.60 -29.86 -7.04
CA CYS A 276 13.24 -29.75 -6.50
C CYS A 276 13.07 -30.59 -5.22
N LYS A 277 13.65 -31.80 -5.18
CA LYS A 277 13.60 -32.65 -3.99
C LYS A 277 14.31 -32.03 -2.79
N ASN A 278 15.49 -31.42 -3.02
CA ASN A 278 16.30 -30.85 -1.95
C ASN A 278 15.79 -29.46 -1.51
N TYR A 279 15.23 -28.68 -2.45
CA TYR A 279 14.85 -27.29 -2.27
C TYR A 279 13.47 -26.97 -2.88
N PRO A 280 12.38 -27.64 -2.50
CA PRO A 280 11.07 -27.48 -3.15
C PRO A 280 10.54 -26.03 -3.11
N HIS A 281 10.93 -25.27 -2.11
CA HIS A 281 10.50 -23.88 -1.91
C HIS A 281 11.54 -22.85 -2.36
N LEU A 282 12.54 -23.26 -3.15
CA LEU A 282 13.46 -22.32 -3.80
C LEU A 282 12.69 -21.50 -4.82
N VAL A 283 12.91 -20.18 -4.80
CA VAL A 283 12.10 -19.23 -5.58
C VAL A 283 12.70 -18.97 -6.94
N VAL A 284 11.92 -19.08 -8.00
CA VAL A 284 12.23 -18.65 -9.37
C VAL A 284 11.60 -17.27 -9.58
N ASP A 285 12.40 -16.30 -10.04
CA ASP A 285 11.94 -14.97 -10.45
C ASP A 285 11.80 -14.94 -11.98
N THR A 286 10.55 -14.91 -12.47
CA THR A 286 10.29 -14.89 -13.91
C THR A 286 10.80 -13.64 -14.63
N ALA A 287 11.12 -12.57 -13.90
CA ALA A 287 11.75 -11.37 -14.47
C ALA A 287 13.17 -11.61 -15.02
N LEU A 288 13.82 -12.71 -14.62
CA LEU A 288 15.15 -13.07 -15.07
C LEU A 288 15.16 -13.84 -16.41
N PHE A 289 13.97 -14.11 -16.95
CA PHE A 289 13.76 -14.93 -18.15
C PHE A 289 13.13 -14.12 -19.28
N GLU A 290 13.16 -14.71 -20.48
CA GLU A 290 12.37 -14.18 -21.58
C GLU A 290 10.86 -14.34 -21.30
N PRO A 291 10.00 -13.46 -21.83
CA PRO A 291 8.55 -13.50 -21.57
C PRO A 291 7.86 -14.83 -21.88
N THR A 292 8.43 -15.62 -22.81
CA THR A 292 7.91 -16.94 -23.17
C THR A 292 7.99 -17.94 -22.02
N PHE A 293 9.02 -17.88 -21.19
CA PHE A 293 9.14 -18.73 -20.01
C PHE A 293 8.00 -18.46 -19.01
N GLN A 294 7.74 -17.19 -18.71
CA GLN A 294 6.62 -16.83 -17.84
C GLN A 294 5.29 -17.31 -18.43
N ALA A 295 5.09 -17.11 -19.74
CA ALA A 295 3.87 -17.55 -20.43
C ALA A 295 3.66 -19.07 -20.33
N ASP A 296 4.72 -19.86 -20.48
CA ASP A 296 4.66 -21.33 -20.37
C ASP A 296 4.38 -21.80 -18.95
N VAL A 297 4.97 -21.14 -17.94
CA VAL A 297 4.69 -21.45 -16.53
C VAL A 297 3.24 -21.11 -16.18
N LEU A 298 2.76 -19.93 -16.52
CA LEU A 298 1.40 -19.48 -16.16
C LEU A 298 0.31 -20.28 -16.84
N ARG A 299 0.57 -20.81 -18.04
CA ARG A 299 -0.37 -21.66 -18.79
C ARG A 299 -0.71 -22.96 -18.05
N GLU A 300 0.23 -23.50 -17.27
CA GLU A 300 0.04 -24.75 -16.53
C GLU A 300 -0.63 -24.54 -15.15
N ILE A 301 -0.77 -23.29 -14.71
CA ILE A 301 -1.37 -22.96 -13.41
C ILE A 301 -2.86 -22.66 -13.57
N GLU A 302 -3.70 -23.63 -13.27
CA GLU A 302 -5.14 -23.44 -13.17
C GLU A 302 -5.49 -22.62 -11.92
N HIS A 303 -6.53 -21.79 -12.00
CA HIS A 303 -6.98 -20.91 -10.92
C HIS A 303 -5.84 -19.99 -10.40
N LEU A 304 -5.17 -19.32 -11.33
CA LEU A 304 -3.95 -18.55 -11.08
C LEU A 304 -4.10 -17.58 -9.89
N ASP A 305 -5.13 -16.74 -9.89
CA ASP A 305 -5.31 -15.76 -8.81
C ASP A 305 -5.71 -16.39 -7.47
N ASP A 306 -6.36 -17.56 -7.50
CA ASP A 306 -6.68 -18.30 -6.29
C ASP A 306 -5.45 -18.94 -5.66
N LYS A 307 -4.53 -19.41 -6.50
CA LYS A 307 -3.24 -19.98 -6.06
C LYS A 307 -2.20 -18.90 -5.74
N THR A 308 -2.37 -17.66 -6.22
CA THR A 308 -1.49 -16.55 -5.90
C THR A 308 -1.68 -16.16 -4.43
N ASN A 309 -0.60 -16.27 -3.64
CA ASN A 309 -0.58 -16.02 -2.20
C ASN A 309 -0.26 -14.56 -1.87
N GLY A 310 0.56 -13.91 -2.69
CA GLY A 310 1.02 -12.54 -2.47
C GLY A 310 0.96 -11.67 -3.70
N LEU A 311 0.75 -10.38 -3.48
CA LEU A 311 0.82 -9.33 -4.50
C LEU A 311 1.71 -8.21 -3.98
N LEU A 312 2.82 -7.96 -4.65
CA LEU A 312 3.73 -6.85 -4.37
C LEU A 312 3.58 -5.81 -5.47
N ILE A 313 3.33 -4.55 -5.13
CA ILE A 313 3.11 -3.47 -6.09
C ILE A 313 4.14 -2.36 -5.87
N HIS A 314 5.01 -2.15 -6.83
CA HIS A 314 5.94 -1.03 -6.83
C HIS A 314 5.25 0.19 -7.44
N SER A 315 4.75 1.09 -6.60
CA SER A 315 3.96 2.26 -7.00
C SER A 315 3.73 3.23 -5.85
N ASP A 316 3.36 4.48 -6.17
CA ASP A 316 2.65 5.33 -5.22
C ASP A 316 1.37 4.64 -4.76
N ASN A 317 1.11 4.71 -3.45
CA ASN A 317 -0.01 3.97 -2.85
C ASN A 317 -1.39 4.51 -3.25
N PHE A 318 -1.56 5.81 -3.54
CA PHE A 318 -2.81 6.33 -4.09
C PHE A 318 -3.12 5.70 -5.44
N GLN A 319 -2.11 5.58 -6.31
CA GLN A 319 -2.26 5.00 -7.65
C GLN A 319 -2.57 3.50 -7.58
N ALA A 320 -1.86 2.78 -6.73
CA ALA A 320 -2.11 1.36 -6.49
C ALA A 320 -3.52 1.13 -5.92
N LEU A 321 -3.91 1.86 -4.87
CA LEU A 321 -5.24 1.77 -4.27
C LEU A 321 -6.35 2.10 -5.28
N ASN A 322 -6.13 3.06 -6.18
CA ASN A 322 -7.07 3.39 -7.25
C ASN A 322 -7.23 2.24 -8.27
N LEU A 323 -6.13 1.58 -8.66
CA LEU A 323 -6.17 0.42 -9.56
C LEU A 323 -6.86 -0.79 -8.93
N LEU A 324 -6.66 -1.01 -7.63
CA LEU A 324 -7.22 -2.15 -6.90
C LEU A 324 -8.74 -2.09 -6.68
N GLN A 325 -9.39 -0.92 -6.88
CA GLN A 325 -10.80 -0.71 -6.53
C GLN A 325 -11.74 -1.73 -7.19
N GLU A 326 -11.63 -1.98 -8.49
CA GLU A 326 -12.58 -2.84 -9.20
C GLU A 326 -12.43 -4.31 -8.80
N ARG A 327 -11.20 -4.74 -8.50
CA ARG A 327 -10.90 -6.15 -8.24
C ARG A 327 -11.07 -6.54 -6.78
N TYR A 328 -10.73 -5.64 -5.84
CA TYR A 328 -10.67 -5.95 -4.40
C TYR A 328 -11.70 -5.18 -3.56
N LYS A 329 -12.65 -4.49 -4.18
CA LYS A 329 -13.72 -3.79 -3.48
C LYS A 329 -14.44 -4.72 -2.52
N GLU A 330 -14.53 -4.30 -1.25
CA GLU A 330 -15.21 -5.05 -0.17
C GLU A 330 -14.69 -6.49 0.05
N GLN A 331 -13.40 -6.76 -0.27
CA GLN A 331 -12.81 -8.09 -0.09
C GLN A 331 -11.71 -8.15 0.98
N VAL A 332 -11.09 -7.02 1.29
CA VAL A 332 -9.98 -6.96 2.25
C VAL A 332 -10.52 -7.12 3.67
N LYS A 333 -9.97 -8.07 4.42
CA LYS A 333 -10.33 -8.32 5.83
C LYS A 333 -9.52 -7.47 6.81
N CYS A 334 -8.26 -7.24 6.49
CA CYS A 334 -7.33 -6.55 7.36
C CYS A 334 -6.52 -5.54 6.56
N ILE A 335 -6.57 -4.28 6.97
CA ILE A 335 -5.60 -3.26 6.57
C ILE A 335 -4.70 -3.03 7.79
N TYR A 336 -3.41 -3.33 7.63
CA TYR A 336 -2.40 -3.13 8.66
C TYR A 336 -1.30 -2.25 8.09
N ILE A 337 -1.17 -1.02 8.58
CA ILE A 337 -0.29 -0.01 8.00
C ILE A 337 0.53 0.73 9.06
N ASP A 338 1.73 1.10 8.63
CA ASP A 338 2.70 1.90 9.37
C ASP A 338 3.14 3.10 8.52
N PRO A 339 2.30 4.17 8.44
CA PRO A 339 2.61 5.34 7.60
C PRO A 339 3.75 6.16 8.20
N PRO A 340 4.36 7.10 7.42
CA PRO A 340 5.33 8.06 7.95
C PRO A 340 4.75 8.85 9.13
N TYR A 341 5.47 8.90 10.25
CA TYR A 341 4.99 9.54 11.48
C TYR A 341 5.11 11.07 11.48
N ASN A 342 5.76 11.62 10.47
CA ASN A 342 6.00 13.06 10.34
C ASN A 342 6.89 13.64 11.45
N THR A 343 7.80 12.83 11.97
CA THR A 343 8.70 13.20 13.06
C THR A 343 9.82 14.14 12.61
N GLY A 344 10.25 14.01 11.36
CA GLY A 344 11.44 14.66 10.79
C GLY A 344 12.76 14.17 11.37
N GLU A 345 12.78 13.02 12.05
CA GLU A 345 13.93 12.48 12.81
C GLU A 345 14.40 11.09 12.37
N ASP A 346 13.68 10.39 11.52
CA ASP A 346 13.83 8.94 11.38
C ASP A 346 14.93 8.46 10.42
N GLY A 347 15.64 9.36 9.72
CA GLY A 347 16.75 8.97 8.81
C GLY A 347 16.35 8.10 7.63
N PHE A 348 15.06 7.99 7.34
CA PHE A 348 14.52 7.23 6.22
C PHE A 348 14.79 7.93 4.88
N PRO A 349 14.92 7.18 3.79
CA PRO A 349 15.12 7.74 2.45
C PRO A 349 13.86 8.40 1.87
N TYR A 350 12.83 8.68 2.67
CA TYR A 350 11.62 9.37 2.25
C TYR A 350 11.37 10.67 3.04
N LYS A 351 10.47 11.52 2.55
CA LYS A 351 10.13 12.78 3.19
C LYS A 351 9.36 12.53 4.49
N ASP A 352 9.96 12.84 5.61
CA ASP A 352 9.39 12.76 6.95
C ASP A 352 9.41 14.14 7.65
N ASN A 353 8.96 15.16 6.97
CA ASN A 353 8.82 16.53 7.53
C ASN A 353 7.78 17.30 6.73
N TYR A 354 6.56 16.75 6.69
CA TYR A 354 5.41 17.42 6.10
C TYR A 354 4.89 18.52 7.04
N LYS A 355 4.28 19.55 6.47
CA LYS A 355 3.31 20.32 7.26
C LYS A 355 2.16 19.39 7.62
N SER A 356 1.66 19.45 8.87
CA SER A 356 0.54 18.58 9.30
C SER A 356 -0.66 18.63 8.35
N SER A 357 -0.95 19.81 7.79
CA SER A 357 -2.04 19.93 6.79
C SER A 357 -1.78 19.17 5.48
N SER A 358 -0.51 19.12 5.04
CA SER A 358 -0.11 18.37 3.83
C SER A 358 -0.16 16.86 4.10
N TRP A 359 0.34 16.43 5.26
CA TRP A 359 0.28 15.04 5.71
C TRP A 359 -1.17 14.55 5.79
N LEU A 360 -2.05 15.33 6.42
CA LEU A 360 -3.46 14.99 6.56
C LEU A 360 -4.16 14.89 5.20
N SER A 361 -3.87 15.80 4.24
CA SER A 361 -4.45 15.73 2.90
C SER A 361 -3.97 14.50 2.12
N MET A 362 -2.68 14.20 2.21
CA MET A 362 -2.09 12.99 1.63
C MET A 362 -2.77 11.74 2.18
N PHE A 363 -2.94 11.66 3.49
CA PHE A 363 -3.44 10.48 4.17
C PHE A 363 -4.96 10.29 3.98
N GLU A 364 -5.76 11.38 3.98
CA GLU A 364 -7.21 11.33 3.79
C GLU A 364 -7.60 10.64 2.47
N ASP A 365 -6.99 11.03 1.35
CA ASP A 365 -7.31 10.46 0.05
C ASP A 365 -7.00 8.96 0.00
N ARG A 366 -5.88 8.53 0.57
CA ARG A 366 -5.47 7.13 0.65
C ARG A 366 -6.36 6.32 1.58
N LEU A 367 -6.67 6.87 2.74
CA LEU A 367 -7.56 6.24 3.71
C LEU A 367 -8.98 6.07 3.14
N SER A 368 -9.48 7.07 2.40
CA SER A 368 -10.78 7.02 1.72
C SER A 368 -10.84 5.93 0.64
N LEU A 369 -9.76 5.73 -0.14
CA LEU A 369 -9.70 4.64 -1.12
C LEU A 369 -9.59 3.28 -0.42
N ALA A 370 -8.74 3.17 0.59
CA ALA A 370 -8.51 1.94 1.33
C ALA A 370 -9.77 1.46 2.06
N SER A 371 -10.57 2.37 2.62
CA SER A 371 -11.82 2.02 3.31
C SER A 371 -12.82 1.29 2.40
N LYS A 372 -12.85 1.62 1.09
CA LYS A 372 -13.73 0.97 0.12
C LYS A 372 -13.32 -0.48 -0.21
N LEU A 373 -12.07 -0.84 0.06
CA LEU A 373 -11.58 -2.21 -0.14
C LEU A 373 -11.94 -3.13 1.03
N LEU A 374 -12.19 -2.57 2.24
CA LEU A 374 -12.58 -3.34 3.41
C LEU A 374 -13.94 -4.00 3.23
N ASN A 375 -14.01 -5.30 3.52
CA ASN A 375 -15.29 -6.02 3.56
C ASN A 375 -16.12 -5.62 4.79
N SER A 376 -17.35 -6.13 4.90
CA SER A 376 -18.28 -5.78 5.98
C SER A 376 -17.78 -6.09 7.39
N GLN A 377 -16.82 -7.00 7.53
CA GLN A 377 -16.17 -7.40 8.77
C GLN A 377 -14.71 -6.95 8.81
N GLY A 378 -14.32 -6.07 7.89
CA GLY A 378 -12.94 -5.61 7.73
C GLY A 378 -12.51 -4.63 8.81
N LEU A 379 -11.24 -4.68 9.14
CA LEU A 379 -10.61 -3.87 10.17
C LEU A 379 -9.37 -3.16 9.63
N LEU A 380 -9.23 -1.90 10.00
CA LEU A 380 -8.01 -1.11 9.89
C LEU A 380 -7.26 -1.15 11.22
N ALA A 381 -5.94 -1.36 11.17
CA ALA A 381 -5.00 -1.06 12.24
C ALA A 381 -3.91 -0.14 11.68
N CYS A 382 -3.83 1.07 12.20
CA CYS A 382 -2.91 2.11 11.75
C CYS A 382 -2.00 2.56 12.88
N HIS A 383 -0.70 2.37 12.72
CA HIS A 383 0.32 2.84 13.65
C HIS A 383 0.51 4.35 13.55
N MET A 384 0.82 5.00 14.67
CA MET A 384 1.14 6.43 14.73
C MET A 384 1.81 6.77 16.06
N ASP A 385 2.69 7.76 16.05
CA ASP A 385 3.24 8.33 17.29
C ASP A 385 2.50 9.60 17.73
N GLU A 386 3.08 10.35 18.67
CA GLU A 386 2.49 11.56 19.23
C GLU A 386 2.34 12.73 18.25
N HIS A 387 3.04 12.72 17.10
CA HIS A 387 3.09 13.89 16.20
C HIS A 387 1.77 14.09 15.44
N GLU A 388 1.23 13.03 14.84
CA GLU A 388 0.03 13.14 13.99
C GLU A 388 -1.17 12.30 14.49
N HIS A 389 -1.09 11.64 15.66
CA HIS A 389 -2.17 10.76 16.13
C HIS A 389 -3.51 11.49 16.33
N LEU A 390 -3.51 12.77 16.72
CA LEU A 390 -4.76 13.54 16.88
C LEU A 390 -5.38 13.87 15.53
N GLY A 391 -4.58 14.21 14.54
CA GLY A 391 -5.03 14.43 13.17
C GLY A 391 -5.58 13.15 12.54
N LEU A 392 -4.89 12.03 12.73
CA LEU A 392 -5.32 10.71 12.29
C LEU A 392 -6.67 10.31 12.92
N GLU A 393 -6.89 10.57 14.20
CA GLU A 393 -8.17 10.29 14.87
C GLU A 393 -9.34 11.05 14.24
N VAL A 394 -9.12 12.31 13.84
CA VAL A 394 -10.11 13.09 13.12
C VAL A 394 -10.40 12.51 11.73
N LEU A 395 -9.36 12.10 10.99
CA LEU A 395 -9.54 11.47 9.68
C LEU A 395 -10.28 10.14 9.76
N ILE A 396 -9.96 9.30 10.74
CA ILE A 396 -10.66 8.03 10.98
C ILE A 396 -12.15 8.28 11.21
N LYS A 397 -12.51 9.24 12.07
CA LYS A 397 -13.90 9.59 12.32
C LYS A 397 -14.63 10.11 11.07
N ASN A 398 -13.93 10.77 10.18
CA ASN A 398 -14.50 11.26 8.92
C ASN A 398 -14.65 10.14 7.87
N CYS A 399 -13.63 9.30 7.70
CA CYS A 399 -13.61 8.26 6.68
C CYS A 399 -14.43 7.01 7.07
N PHE A 400 -14.51 6.69 8.37
CA PHE A 400 -15.22 5.54 8.93
C PHE A 400 -16.39 6.01 9.79
N ALA A 401 -17.45 6.50 9.18
CA ALA A 401 -18.60 7.06 9.89
C ALA A 401 -19.13 6.09 10.97
N ASN A 402 -18.97 6.44 12.25
CA ASN A 402 -19.29 5.61 13.43
C ASN A 402 -18.50 4.30 13.55
N GLY A 403 -17.38 4.16 12.83
CA GLY A 403 -16.57 2.95 12.84
C GLY A 403 -15.24 3.09 13.61
N ASP A 404 -15.03 4.17 14.34
CA ASP A 404 -13.88 4.35 15.23
C ASP A 404 -14.00 3.37 16.42
N LEU A 405 -13.04 2.46 16.51
CA LEU A 405 -12.97 1.43 17.57
C LEU A 405 -12.05 1.86 18.72
N GLY A 406 -11.45 3.03 18.61
CA GLY A 406 -10.49 3.54 19.56
C GLY A 406 -9.05 3.20 19.21
N LYS A 407 -8.19 3.41 20.19
CA LYS A 407 -6.74 3.24 20.04
C LYS A 407 -6.14 2.43 21.17
N LEU A 408 -5.07 1.73 20.82
CA LEU A 408 -4.23 0.99 21.76
C LEU A 408 -2.92 1.75 21.94
N ILE A 409 -2.40 1.77 23.14
CA ILE A 409 -1.08 2.31 23.46
C ILE A 409 -0.07 1.16 23.47
N TRP A 410 0.91 1.24 22.59
CA TRP A 410 2.02 0.29 22.54
C TRP A 410 3.22 0.87 23.31
N ASP A 411 3.47 0.34 24.50
CA ASP A 411 4.64 0.67 25.31
C ASP A 411 5.85 -0.14 24.82
N LYS A 412 6.81 0.56 24.23
CA LYS A 412 8.07 0.00 23.73
C LYS A 412 9.12 -0.25 24.82
N ARG A 413 8.87 0.23 26.05
CA ARG A 413 9.80 0.18 27.19
C ARG A 413 11.18 0.80 26.92
N ASN A 414 11.28 1.62 25.91
CA ASN A 414 12.50 2.29 25.52
C ASN A 414 12.23 3.80 25.34
N PRO A 415 12.46 4.63 26.39
CA PRO A 415 12.23 6.06 26.29
C PRO A 415 13.21 6.68 25.30
N LYS A 416 12.69 7.44 24.34
CA LYS A 416 13.49 8.14 23.32
C LYS A 416 14.26 9.29 23.98
N GLY A 417 15.57 9.20 24.01
CA GLY A 417 16.55 10.28 24.19
C GLY A 417 16.48 11.11 25.48
N MET A 418 17.41 12.06 25.60
CA MET A 418 17.40 13.09 26.67
C MET A 418 16.49 14.25 26.22
N VAL A 419 15.23 14.22 26.58
CA VAL A 419 14.24 15.27 26.28
C VAL A 419 14.13 16.24 27.46
N LYS A 420 13.94 17.52 27.16
CA LYS A 420 13.50 18.47 28.20
C LYS A 420 12.00 18.26 28.42
N GLY A 421 11.61 17.36 29.31
CA GLY A 421 10.21 17.06 29.60
C GLY A 421 9.98 15.57 29.81
N ILE A 422 8.77 15.10 29.52
CA ILE A 422 8.41 13.70 29.61
C ILE A 422 8.86 12.98 28.33
N ALA A 423 9.72 11.98 28.47
CA ALA A 423 10.17 11.17 27.34
C ALA A 423 9.06 10.21 26.89
N ALA A 424 8.64 10.29 25.64
CA ALA A 424 7.70 9.35 25.07
C ALA A 424 8.38 7.97 24.91
N GLN A 425 7.72 6.92 25.40
CA GLN A 425 8.17 5.54 25.27
C GLN A 425 7.13 4.66 24.58
N HIS A 426 6.09 5.26 24.01
CA HIS A 426 4.96 4.54 23.42
C HIS A 426 4.61 5.10 22.05
N GLU A 427 3.88 4.28 21.31
CA GLU A 427 3.20 4.63 20.07
C GLU A 427 1.71 4.30 20.22
N TYR A 428 0.91 4.76 19.27
CA TYR A 428 -0.53 4.48 19.19
C TYR A 428 -0.81 3.53 18.02
N ILE A 429 -1.82 2.69 18.18
CA ILE A 429 -2.38 1.91 17.08
C ILE A 429 -3.87 2.18 17.06
N HIS A 430 -4.34 2.84 16.01
CA HIS A 430 -5.75 3.19 15.82
C HIS A 430 -6.46 2.07 15.08
N PHE A 431 -7.67 1.73 15.55
CA PHE A 431 -8.52 0.71 14.94
C PHE A 431 -9.80 1.31 14.41
N ALA A 432 -10.23 0.88 13.22
CA ALA A 432 -11.47 1.31 12.62
C ALA A 432 -12.11 0.19 11.77
N THR A 433 -13.43 0.32 11.52
CA THR A 433 -14.21 -0.57 10.66
C THR A 433 -15.27 0.21 9.89
N ASN A 434 -15.70 -0.32 8.75
CA ASN A 434 -16.84 0.26 8.03
C ASN A 434 -18.19 -0.09 8.67
N ASN A 435 -18.26 -1.18 9.45
CA ASN A 435 -19.53 -1.70 9.95
C ASN A 435 -19.42 -2.33 11.35
N LEU A 436 -19.78 -1.56 12.37
CA LEU A 436 -19.78 -2.04 13.77
C LEU A 436 -20.72 -3.23 14.03
N LYS A 437 -21.81 -3.36 13.26
CA LYS A 437 -22.82 -4.40 13.52
C LYS A 437 -22.32 -5.80 13.21
N HIS A 438 -21.42 -5.95 12.26
CA HIS A 438 -20.86 -7.25 11.86
C HIS A 438 -19.56 -7.61 12.59
N LEU A 439 -19.05 -6.72 13.44
CA LEU A 439 -17.79 -6.94 14.15
C LEU A 439 -17.84 -8.13 15.12
N ASP A 440 -18.98 -8.35 15.76
CA ASP A 440 -19.14 -9.34 16.83
C ASP A 440 -19.30 -10.79 16.30
N GLU A 441 -19.58 -10.97 15.00
CA GLU A 441 -19.88 -12.29 14.42
C GLU A 441 -18.66 -13.21 14.38
N GLU A 442 -17.44 -12.67 14.32
CA GLU A 442 -16.19 -13.45 14.19
C GLU A 442 -15.23 -13.30 15.39
N ASN A 443 -15.65 -12.75 16.53
CA ASN A 443 -14.75 -12.40 17.64
C ASN A 443 -13.55 -11.57 17.20
N SER A 444 -13.75 -10.63 16.31
CA SER A 444 -12.73 -9.69 15.85
C SER A 444 -12.16 -8.92 17.04
N LEU A 445 -10.90 -8.47 16.95
CA LEU A 445 -10.18 -7.81 18.05
C LEU A 445 -9.94 -8.70 19.28
N SER A 446 -10.00 -10.01 19.11
CA SER A 446 -9.62 -10.95 20.17
C SER A 446 -8.28 -11.62 19.86
N ARG A 447 -7.54 -11.92 20.91
CA ARG A 447 -6.28 -12.66 20.85
C ARG A 447 -6.35 -13.96 21.65
N ASN A 448 -5.46 -14.88 21.34
CA ASN A 448 -5.24 -16.00 22.23
C ASN A 448 -4.56 -15.50 23.51
N LYS A 449 -4.99 -16.02 24.67
CA LYS A 449 -4.30 -15.77 25.94
C LYS A 449 -2.90 -16.38 25.86
N GLU A 450 -1.87 -15.57 26.09
CA GLU A 450 -0.48 -15.96 25.87
C GLU A 450 -0.04 -17.16 26.73
N ASN A 451 -0.58 -17.22 27.93
CA ASN A 451 -0.16 -18.22 28.91
C ASN A 451 -1.13 -19.42 29.05
N ALA A 452 -2.25 -19.40 28.29
CA ALA A 452 -3.30 -20.42 28.44
C ALA A 452 -2.80 -21.86 28.25
N GLU A 453 -2.01 -22.12 27.22
CA GLU A 453 -1.44 -23.45 26.96
C GLU A 453 -0.50 -23.89 28.06
N MET A 454 0.37 -22.97 28.55
CA MET A 454 1.30 -23.24 29.65
C MET A 454 0.53 -23.58 30.93
N MET A 455 -0.56 -22.85 31.21
CA MET A 455 -1.42 -23.05 32.35
C MET A 455 -2.12 -24.41 32.29
N ILE A 456 -2.65 -24.78 31.12
CA ILE A 456 -3.31 -26.07 30.89
C ILE A 456 -2.31 -27.23 31.06
N LYS A 457 -1.15 -27.18 30.39
CA LYS A 457 -0.09 -28.20 30.48
C LYS A 457 0.40 -28.35 31.92
N LYS A 458 0.55 -27.24 32.65
CA LYS A 458 0.98 -27.29 34.07
C LYS A 458 -0.09 -27.93 34.95
N ALA A 459 -1.36 -27.61 34.76
CA ALA A 459 -2.47 -28.22 35.49
C ALA A 459 -2.55 -29.73 35.24
N GLU A 460 -2.45 -30.17 34.00
CA GLU A 460 -2.43 -31.59 33.63
C GLU A 460 -1.25 -32.34 34.28
N GLN A 461 -0.06 -31.73 34.27
CA GLN A 461 1.12 -32.29 34.88
C GLN A 461 0.93 -32.49 36.39
N LEU A 462 0.39 -31.45 37.08
CA LEU A 462 0.14 -31.53 38.51
C LEU A 462 -0.97 -32.53 38.84
N PHE A 463 -2.05 -32.55 38.08
CA PHE A 463 -3.16 -33.49 38.27
C PHE A 463 -2.74 -34.95 38.11
N LYS A 464 -1.83 -35.25 37.15
CA LYS A 464 -1.29 -36.62 36.97
C LYS A 464 -0.30 -37.03 38.05
N ARG A 465 0.40 -36.05 38.70
CA ARG A 465 1.46 -36.33 39.68
C ARG A 465 0.96 -36.42 41.09
N GLU A 466 -0.06 -35.67 41.47
CA GLU A 466 -0.52 -35.55 42.85
C GLU A 466 -1.58 -36.60 43.14
N THR A 467 -1.65 -37.03 44.40
CA THR A 467 -2.55 -38.11 44.83
C THR A 467 -3.98 -37.66 45.12
N SER A 468 -4.19 -36.33 45.24
CA SER A 468 -5.51 -35.75 45.45
C SER A 468 -5.73 -34.47 44.62
N LEU A 469 -6.99 -34.22 44.27
CA LEU A 469 -7.38 -32.94 43.61
C LEU A 469 -7.03 -31.73 44.49
N ALA A 470 -7.17 -31.84 45.80
CA ALA A 470 -6.88 -30.74 46.71
C ALA A 470 -5.39 -30.36 46.69
N ASP A 471 -4.49 -31.36 46.63
CA ASP A 471 -3.05 -31.13 46.55
C ASP A 471 -2.65 -30.58 45.17
N ALA A 472 -3.22 -31.12 44.07
CA ALA A 472 -3.01 -30.59 42.75
C ALA A 472 -3.48 -29.12 42.64
N GLN A 473 -4.64 -28.82 43.18
CA GLN A 473 -5.22 -27.46 43.25
C GLN A 473 -4.32 -26.51 44.06
N ARG A 474 -3.83 -26.90 45.22
CA ARG A 474 -2.94 -26.10 46.06
C ARG A 474 -1.64 -25.77 45.33
N LYS A 475 -0.97 -26.78 44.76
CA LYS A 475 0.28 -26.61 44.02
C LYS A 475 0.10 -25.79 42.73
N TYR A 476 -1.04 -25.93 42.09
CA TYR A 476 -1.36 -25.09 40.91
C TYR A 476 -1.49 -23.62 41.28
N ARG A 477 -2.15 -23.30 42.41
CA ARG A 477 -2.24 -21.92 42.91
C ARG A 477 -0.88 -21.38 43.36
N GLU A 478 -0.07 -22.16 44.03
CA GLU A 478 1.30 -21.81 44.40
C GLU A 478 2.15 -21.49 43.15
N TRP A 479 2.08 -22.34 42.14
CA TRP A 479 2.77 -22.10 40.88
C TRP A 479 2.25 -20.84 40.18
N LEU A 480 0.93 -20.64 40.13
CA LEU A 480 0.31 -19.48 39.48
C LEU A 480 0.78 -18.16 40.12
N SER A 481 0.89 -18.11 41.46
CA SER A 481 1.34 -16.94 42.21
C SER A 481 2.82 -16.59 41.99
N GLN A 482 3.61 -17.50 41.46
CA GLN A 482 5.04 -17.32 41.14
C GLN A 482 5.27 -16.82 39.69
N GLN A 483 4.20 -16.69 38.92
CA GLN A 483 4.30 -16.20 37.54
C GLN A 483 4.07 -14.69 37.45
N ASP A 484 5.09 -13.94 37.10
CA ASP A 484 5.04 -12.47 37.01
C ASP A 484 4.42 -11.96 35.70
N ASN A 485 4.27 -12.83 34.70
CA ASN A 485 3.83 -12.48 33.35
C ASN A 485 2.34 -12.75 33.06
N LEU A 486 1.57 -13.17 34.08
CA LEU A 486 0.14 -13.44 33.90
C LEU A 486 -0.70 -12.18 34.04
N THR A 487 -1.63 -12.01 33.11
CA THR A 487 -2.66 -10.97 33.23
C THR A 487 -3.63 -11.27 34.38
N GLY A 488 -4.28 -10.25 34.94
CA GLY A 488 -5.30 -10.45 35.98
C GLY A 488 -6.45 -11.37 35.53
N GLY A 489 -6.78 -11.35 34.22
CA GLY A 489 -7.73 -12.27 33.62
C GLY A 489 -7.28 -13.72 33.61
N GLU A 490 -5.99 -13.96 33.39
CA GLU A 490 -5.38 -15.31 33.45
C GLU A 490 -5.23 -15.79 34.88
N GLN A 491 -4.79 -14.95 35.81
CA GLN A 491 -4.70 -15.28 37.25
C GLN A 491 -6.04 -15.71 37.87
N ALA A 492 -7.14 -15.22 37.32
CA ALA A 492 -8.49 -15.61 37.79
C ALA A 492 -8.79 -17.10 37.52
N TYR A 493 -8.11 -17.74 36.57
CA TYR A 493 -8.24 -19.19 36.30
C TYR A 493 -7.39 -20.01 37.27
N ASN A 494 -7.78 -19.99 38.51
CA ASN A 494 -7.02 -20.52 39.64
C ASN A 494 -7.62 -21.76 40.27
N LYS A 495 -8.56 -22.43 39.62
CA LYS A 495 -9.24 -23.61 40.09
C LYS A 495 -9.08 -24.79 39.10
N LEU A 496 -9.04 -26.02 39.66
CA LEU A 496 -9.08 -27.27 38.92
C LEU A 496 -10.36 -28.01 39.23
N ASP A 497 -10.96 -28.63 38.21
CA ASP A 497 -12.12 -29.50 38.42
C ASP A 497 -11.71 -30.95 38.62
N GLU A 498 -12.70 -31.85 38.74
CA GLU A 498 -12.52 -33.28 38.96
C GLU A 498 -11.76 -33.98 37.81
N ARG A 499 -11.70 -33.36 36.65
CA ARG A 499 -10.94 -33.84 35.47
C ARG A 499 -9.55 -33.21 35.36
N GLY A 500 -9.19 -32.35 36.31
CA GLY A 500 -7.96 -31.60 36.31
C GLY A 500 -7.98 -30.39 35.35
N GLU A 501 -9.16 -29.99 34.86
CA GLU A 501 -9.31 -28.90 33.93
C GLU A 501 -9.33 -27.53 34.63
N VAL A 502 -8.59 -26.58 34.08
CA VAL A 502 -8.47 -25.23 34.65
C VAL A 502 -9.75 -24.45 34.43
N TYR A 503 -10.28 -23.81 35.49
CA TYR A 503 -11.45 -22.96 35.40
C TYR A 503 -11.41 -21.76 36.36
N ARG A 504 -12.26 -20.77 36.08
CA ARG A 504 -12.59 -19.66 36.99
C ARG A 504 -14.09 -19.60 37.27
N LEU A 505 -14.45 -18.98 38.39
CA LEU A 505 -15.83 -18.70 38.73
C LEU A 505 -16.21 -17.30 38.24
N VAL A 506 -17.39 -17.20 37.61
CA VAL A 506 -17.92 -15.93 37.08
C VAL A 506 -19.33 -15.71 37.64
N SER A 507 -19.62 -14.48 38.05
CA SER A 507 -20.95 -14.09 38.52
C SER A 507 -21.98 -14.26 37.38
N MET A 508 -23.12 -14.84 37.74
CA MET A 508 -24.28 -15.00 36.84
C MET A 508 -25.26 -13.83 36.92
N ALA A 509 -24.96 -12.79 37.70
CA ALA A 509 -25.83 -11.62 37.84
C ALA A 509 -25.97 -10.82 36.55
N ALA A 510 -27.17 -10.35 36.23
CA ALA A 510 -27.40 -9.47 35.12
C ALA A 510 -26.82 -8.05 35.39
N PRO A 511 -26.24 -7.37 34.40
CA PRO A 511 -25.70 -6.02 34.57
C PRO A 511 -26.81 -4.96 34.62
N ASP A 512 -27.93 -5.19 33.91
CA ASP A 512 -29.00 -4.20 33.67
C ASP A 512 -30.35 -4.86 33.38
N LYS A 513 -31.39 -4.03 33.21
CA LYS A 513 -32.76 -4.39 32.78
C LYS A 513 -33.40 -5.52 33.61
N PRO A 514 -33.51 -5.35 34.94
CA PRO A 514 -34.03 -6.41 35.80
C PRO A 514 -35.44 -6.88 35.41
N GLU A 515 -36.25 -6.01 34.80
CA GLU A 515 -37.60 -6.28 34.34
C GLU A 515 -37.71 -7.36 33.25
N THR A 516 -36.62 -7.61 32.54
CA THR A 516 -36.56 -8.62 31.44
C THR A 516 -35.79 -9.88 31.82
N ARG A 517 -35.29 -9.98 33.05
CA ARG A 517 -34.40 -11.04 33.52
C ARG A 517 -35.15 -12.09 34.32
N SER A 518 -34.65 -13.33 34.27
CA SER A 518 -35.17 -14.36 35.16
C SER A 518 -34.76 -14.11 36.60
N HIS A 519 -35.70 -14.28 37.51
CA HIS A 519 -35.52 -14.25 38.95
C HIS A 519 -35.83 -15.63 39.58
N ARG A 520 -35.86 -16.69 38.79
CA ARG A 520 -36.05 -18.06 39.26
C ARG A 520 -34.94 -18.44 40.25
N PRO A 521 -35.24 -18.88 41.50
CA PRO A 521 -34.22 -19.33 42.40
C PRO A 521 -33.63 -20.68 41.93
N LEU A 522 -32.31 -20.82 42.03
CA LEU A 522 -31.63 -22.09 41.86
C LEU A 522 -31.62 -22.86 43.16
N ILE A 523 -31.92 -24.15 43.12
CA ILE A 523 -32.00 -25.00 44.32
C ILE A 523 -30.61 -25.62 44.56
N HIS A 524 -30.14 -25.46 45.79
CA HIS A 524 -28.85 -26.06 46.21
C HIS A 524 -28.94 -27.61 46.22
N PRO A 525 -28.03 -28.33 45.56
CA PRO A 525 -28.17 -29.77 45.32
C PRO A 525 -28.07 -30.60 46.60
N VAL A 526 -27.45 -30.10 47.66
CA VAL A 526 -27.26 -30.85 48.94
C VAL A 526 -28.34 -30.47 49.95
N THR A 527 -28.61 -29.16 50.14
CA THR A 527 -29.55 -28.69 51.18
C THR A 527 -31.00 -28.64 50.72
N ASN A 528 -31.25 -28.76 49.42
CA ASN A 528 -32.56 -28.69 48.78
C ASN A 528 -33.31 -27.36 49.04
N LYS A 529 -32.57 -26.29 49.37
CA LYS A 529 -33.13 -24.95 49.57
C LYS A 529 -32.75 -23.98 48.47
N PRO A 530 -33.53 -22.92 48.26
CA PRO A 530 -33.26 -21.92 47.26
C PRO A 530 -32.02 -21.06 47.60
N CYS A 531 -31.16 -20.87 46.63
CA CYS A 531 -30.01 -19.96 46.72
C CYS A 531 -30.42 -18.51 46.43
N PRO A 532 -29.66 -17.51 46.89
CA PRO A 532 -29.89 -16.11 46.64
C PRO A 532 -29.92 -15.79 45.17
N VAL A 533 -30.98 -15.06 44.73
CA VAL A 533 -31.10 -14.56 43.36
C VAL A 533 -30.46 -13.16 43.27
N PRO A 534 -29.68 -12.85 42.24
CA PRO A 534 -29.15 -11.51 42.07
C PRO A 534 -30.24 -10.46 42.03
N ALA A 535 -30.01 -9.27 42.61
CA ALA A 535 -31.03 -8.18 42.67
C ALA A 535 -31.55 -7.74 41.31
N LYS A 536 -30.70 -7.83 40.28
CA LYS A 536 -31.06 -7.54 38.88
C LYS A 536 -31.46 -8.78 38.06
N GLY A 537 -31.64 -9.94 38.69
CA GLY A 537 -31.93 -11.20 38.03
C GLY A 537 -30.70 -11.86 37.41
N TRP A 538 -30.92 -12.97 36.76
CA TRP A 538 -29.87 -13.75 36.11
C TRP A 538 -29.51 -13.22 34.71
N ARG A 539 -28.26 -13.34 34.34
CA ARG A 539 -27.79 -12.98 32.96
C ARG A 539 -28.37 -13.91 31.90
N PHE A 540 -28.65 -15.14 32.26
CA PHE A 540 -29.11 -16.18 31.36
C PHE A 540 -30.61 -16.37 31.44
N LYS A 541 -31.27 -16.84 30.37
CA LYS A 541 -32.64 -17.30 30.34
C LYS A 541 -32.73 -18.67 31.02
N ASP A 542 -33.93 -19.06 31.38
CA ASP A 542 -34.16 -20.29 32.16
C ASP A 542 -33.69 -21.53 31.45
N GLU A 543 -33.90 -21.62 30.11
CA GLU A 543 -33.45 -22.76 29.31
C GLU A 543 -31.91 -22.86 29.28
N ALA A 544 -31.21 -21.73 29.19
CA ALA A 544 -29.77 -21.71 29.25
C ALA A 544 -29.23 -22.05 30.64
N MET A 545 -29.93 -21.64 31.72
CA MET A 545 -29.56 -22.04 33.07
C MET A 545 -29.75 -23.52 33.31
N ASP A 546 -30.84 -24.13 32.80
CA ASP A 546 -31.09 -25.57 32.89
C ASP A 546 -29.99 -26.35 32.16
N TYR A 547 -29.60 -25.93 30.95
CA TYR A 547 -28.48 -26.51 30.23
C TYR A 547 -27.16 -26.43 31.02
N LEU A 548 -26.84 -25.28 31.62
CA LEU A 548 -25.65 -25.11 32.44
C LEU A 548 -25.67 -25.99 33.72
N LEU A 549 -26.87 -26.21 34.33
CA LEU A 549 -27.02 -27.10 35.45
C LEU A 549 -26.76 -28.56 35.05
N GLU A 550 -27.36 -29.01 33.94
CA GLU A 550 -27.20 -30.38 33.45
C GLU A 550 -25.75 -30.70 33.09
N ASN A 551 -25.00 -29.74 32.58
CA ASN A 551 -23.60 -29.91 32.23
C ASN A 551 -22.62 -29.67 33.40
N GLY A 552 -23.13 -29.41 34.62
CA GLY A 552 -22.28 -29.16 35.80
C GLY A 552 -21.45 -27.88 35.70
N GLU A 553 -21.92 -26.89 34.90
CA GLU A 553 -21.26 -25.60 34.73
C GLU A 553 -21.71 -24.55 35.77
N ILE A 554 -22.64 -24.89 36.66
CA ILE A 554 -23.00 -24.03 37.78
C ILE A 554 -22.40 -24.62 39.05
N ILE A 555 -21.61 -23.81 39.74
CA ILE A 555 -20.99 -24.19 41.01
C ILE A 555 -21.76 -23.50 42.15
N PHE A 556 -22.22 -24.31 43.06
CA PHE A 556 -22.88 -23.89 44.30
C PHE A 556 -21.85 -23.69 45.41
N GLY A 557 -22.18 -22.95 46.43
CA GLY A 557 -21.37 -22.83 47.64
C GLY A 557 -21.44 -24.10 48.51
N ASP A 558 -20.94 -24.00 49.73
CA ASP A 558 -21.04 -25.07 50.73
C ASP A 558 -22.46 -25.28 51.23
N ASP A 559 -23.26 -24.24 51.17
CA ASP A 559 -24.68 -24.19 51.52
C ASP A 559 -25.47 -23.22 50.64
N GLU A 560 -26.78 -23.14 50.90
CA GLU A 560 -27.72 -22.26 50.17
C GLU A 560 -27.50 -20.78 50.37
N SER A 561 -26.66 -20.32 51.29
CA SER A 561 -26.45 -18.90 51.59
C SER A 561 -25.61 -18.21 50.49
N THR A 562 -24.90 -18.98 49.74
CA THR A 562 -23.98 -18.48 48.70
C THR A 562 -24.66 -18.42 47.32
N GLN A 563 -24.50 -17.31 46.62
CA GLN A 563 -25.02 -17.15 45.26
C GLN A 563 -24.27 -18.07 44.30
N PRO A 564 -24.94 -18.89 43.49
CA PRO A 564 -24.31 -19.76 42.50
C PRO A 564 -23.54 -18.97 41.43
N GLN A 565 -22.41 -19.56 40.99
CA GLN A 565 -21.52 -18.97 40.03
C GLN A 565 -21.30 -19.91 38.82
N ARG A 566 -21.06 -19.36 37.64
CA ARG A 566 -20.74 -20.14 36.46
C ARG A 566 -19.28 -20.56 36.46
N LYS A 567 -19.05 -21.80 36.12
CA LYS A 567 -17.74 -22.40 35.84
C LYS A 567 -17.32 -22.05 34.40
N TYR A 568 -16.23 -21.31 34.23
CA TYR A 568 -15.65 -20.97 32.93
C TYR A 568 -14.36 -21.76 32.75
N LEU A 569 -14.36 -22.75 31.85
CA LEU A 569 -13.18 -23.55 31.53
C LEU A 569 -12.20 -22.74 30.67
N LEU A 570 -10.90 -22.81 31.01
CA LEU A 570 -9.86 -22.10 30.26
C LEU A 570 -9.74 -22.63 28.82
N LYS A 571 -9.84 -23.96 28.64
CA LYS A 571 -9.76 -24.59 27.31
C LYS A 571 -10.83 -24.14 26.33
N GLU A 572 -11.99 -23.70 26.83
CA GLU A 572 -13.10 -23.17 26.02
C GLU A 572 -13.04 -21.66 25.85
N ASN A 573 -12.22 -20.99 26.65
CA ASN A 573 -12.08 -19.54 26.70
C ASN A 573 -10.62 -19.14 26.47
N LEU A 574 -10.02 -19.67 25.42
CA LEU A 574 -8.62 -19.43 25.07
C LEU A 574 -8.37 -18.01 24.56
N THR A 575 -9.41 -17.28 24.21
CA THR A 575 -9.31 -15.94 23.64
C THR A 575 -9.74 -14.85 24.65
N GLU A 576 -9.20 -13.67 24.45
CA GLU A 576 -9.58 -12.45 25.17
C GLU A 576 -9.58 -11.25 24.22
N MET A 577 -10.30 -10.18 24.55
CA MET A 577 -10.29 -8.95 23.78
C MET A 577 -8.90 -8.29 23.84
N LEU A 578 -8.50 -7.59 22.77
CA LEU A 578 -7.27 -6.81 22.76
C LEU A 578 -7.30 -5.78 23.90
N PRO A 579 -6.27 -5.72 24.74
CA PRO A 579 -6.18 -4.72 25.79
C PRO A 579 -5.83 -3.35 25.21
N SER A 580 -6.21 -2.27 25.88
CA SER A 580 -5.84 -0.91 25.49
C SER A 580 -4.34 -0.58 25.67
N LEU A 581 -3.62 -1.44 26.36
CA LEU A 581 -2.18 -1.35 26.59
C LEU A 581 -1.51 -2.61 26.08
N TYR A 582 -0.49 -2.43 25.25
CA TYR A 582 0.34 -3.52 24.71
C TYR A 582 1.80 -3.26 25.07
N TYR A 583 2.45 -4.24 25.67
CA TYR A 583 3.83 -4.15 26.11
C TYR A 583 4.70 -5.03 25.23
N MET A 584 5.57 -4.42 24.45
CA MET A 584 6.54 -5.14 23.62
C MET A 584 7.73 -4.24 23.36
N GLY A 585 8.86 -4.59 23.92
CA GLY A 585 10.17 -4.00 23.59
C GLY A 585 10.91 -4.85 22.56
N GLY A 586 12.00 -4.31 22.04
CA GLY A 586 12.90 -4.94 21.09
C GLY A 586 12.68 -4.46 19.65
N SER A 587 13.68 -4.72 18.82
CA SER A 587 13.70 -4.45 17.39
C SER A 587 13.98 -5.75 16.63
N ASP A 588 13.76 -5.75 15.33
CA ASP A 588 14.10 -6.88 14.44
C ASP A 588 15.53 -6.74 13.85
N GLU A 589 16.39 -5.89 14.43
CA GLU A 589 17.76 -5.67 13.94
C GLU A 589 18.55 -6.96 13.81
N ASP A 590 18.47 -7.85 14.80
CA ASP A 590 19.12 -9.17 14.75
C ASP A 590 18.59 -10.03 13.59
N PHE A 591 17.29 -9.96 13.28
CA PHE A 591 16.73 -10.67 12.13
C PHE A 591 17.28 -10.09 10.82
N PHE A 592 17.32 -8.78 10.68
CA PHE A 592 17.84 -8.13 9.48
C PHE A 592 19.33 -8.41 9.29
N LYS A 593 20.10 -8.40 10.36
CA LYS A 593 21.50 -8.83 10.33
C LYS A 593 21.64 -10.30 9.89
N ASN A 594 20.81 -11.18 10.43
CA ASN A 594 20.86 -12.62 10.07
C ASN A 594 20.47 -12.91 8.63
N ILE A 595 19.64 -12.07 7.99
CA ILE A 595 19.30 -12.22 6.57
C ILE A 595 20.19 -11.37 5.66
N GLU A 596 21.15 -10.61 6.21
CA GLU A 596 22.06 -9.70 5.47
C GLU A 596 21.31 -8.70 4.59
N ILE A 597 20.27 -8.10 5.14
CA ILE A 597 19.53 -7.00 4.53
C ILE A 597 19.61 -5.80 5.47
N SER A 598 19.95 -4.62 4.97
CA SER A 598 19.97 -3.39 5.78
C SER A 598 18.68 -2.61 5.56
N PHE A 599 17.99 -2.27 6.65
CA PHE A 599 16.84 -1.37 6.63
C PHE A 599 16.75 -0.62 7.96
N PRO A 600 16.60 0.72 7.96
CA PRO A 600 16.52 1.51 9.20
C PRO A 600 15.18 1.26 9.90
N ASN A 601 15.21 1.14 11.22
CA ASN A 601 14.03 1.11 12.10
C ASN A 601 12.88 0.18 11.65
N PRO A 602 13.12 -1.11 11.33
CA PRO A 602 12.04 -1.99 10.90
C PRO A 602 11.05 -2.22 12.04
N LYS A 603 9.76 -2.27 11.73
CA LYS A 603 8.75 -2.66 12.73
C LYS A 603 8.96 -4.10 13.17
N PRO A 604 8.85 -4.41 14.47
CA PRO A 604 9.02 -5.75 14.97
C PRO A 604 7.99 -6.74 14.38
N LEU A 605 8.49 -7.81 13.78
CA LEU A 605 7.68 -8.89 13.22
C LEU A 605 6.66 -9.44 14.22
N ARG A 606 7.08 -9.58 15.47
CA ARG A 606 6.23 -10.09 16.55
C ARG A 606 5.02 -9.19 16.80
N THR A 607 5.18 -7.87 16.70
CA THR A 607 4.10 -6.90 16.83
C THR A 607 3.15 -7.00 15.64
N ALA A 608 3.65 -7.01 14.41
CA ALA A 608 2.82 -7.18 13.22
C ALA A 608 2.02 -8.48 13.26
N LYS A 609 2.69 -9.61 13.57
CA LYS A 609 2.06 -10.91 13.71
C LYS A 609 0.95 -10.91 14.78
N TYR A 610 1.20 -10.26 15.92
CA TYR A 610 0.23 -10.18 17.01
C TYR A 610 -1.06 -9.47 16.55
N PHE A 611 -0.96 -8.29 15.92
CA PHE A 611 -2.14 -7.56 15.49
C PHE A 611 -2.82 -8.21 14.27
N ILE A 612 -2.06 -8.66 13.28
CA ILE A 612 -2.64 -9.36 12.11
C ILE A 612 -3.37 -10.64 12.53
N SER A 613 -2.86 -11.39 13.51
CA SER A 613 -3.55 -12.57 14.04
C SER A 613 -4.86 -12.25 14.74
N ALA A 614 -4.98 -11.06 15.34
CA ALA A 614 -6.18 -10.62 16.03
C ALA A 614 -7.26 -10.08 15.06
N ILE A 615 -6.87 -9.35 14.00
CA ILE A 615 -7.79 -8.72 13.06
C ILE A 615 -7.98 -9.49 11.75
N GLY A 616 -6.96 -10.23 11.29
CA GLY A 616 -6.99 -11.14 10.14
C GLY A 616 -7.21 -12.60 10.52
N ARG A 617 -8.08 -12.85 11.50
CA ARG A 617 -8.24 -14.15 12.15
C ARG A 617 -8.71 -15.27 11.22
N ASN A 618 -9.54 -14.93 10.24
CA ASN A 618 -9.95 -15.89 9.22
C ASN A 618 -8.73 -16.33 8.41
N LYS A 619 -8.55 -17.65 8.29
CA LYS A 619 -7.40 -18.26 7.62
C LYS A 619 -7.32 -18.01 6.11
N ASN A 620 -8.39 -17.52 5.50
CA ASN A 620 -8.47 -17.18 4.07
C ASN A 620 -8.58 -15.66 3.83
N SER A 621 -8.22 -14.84 4.81
CA SER A 621 -8.33 -13.38 4.71
C SER A 621 -7.29 -12.77 3.77
N ILE A 622 -7.66 -11.63 3.17
CA ILE A 622 -6.73 -10.76 2.44
C ILE A 622 -6.26 -9.67 3.40
N ILE A 623 -4.94 -9.54 3.52
CA ILE A 623 -4.27 -8.52 4.33
C ILE A 623 -3.64 -7.51 3.38
N LEU A 624 -3.96 -6.22 3.54
CA LEU A 624 -3.44 -5.12 2.74
C LEU A 624 -2.53 -4.22 3.60
N ASP A 625 -1.34 -3.95 3.07
CA ASP A 625 -0.43 -2.95 3.60
C ASP A 625 0.04 -2.04 2.45
N TYR A 626 -0.44 -0.80 2.45
CA TYR A 626 -0.08 0.16 1.41
C TYR A 626 1.01 1.16 1.84
N PHE A 627 1.73 0.82 2.90
CA PHE A 627 3.01 1.36 3.32
C PHE A 627 3.97 0.20 3.63
N GLY A 628 4.24 -0.63 2.61
CA GLY A 628 4.86 -1.95 2.75
C GLY A 628 6.23 -1.95 3.41
N GLY A 629 6.97 -0.85 3.30
CA GLY A 629 8.27 -0.68 3.94
C GLY A 629 9.22 -1.84 3.62
N SER A 630 9.75 -2.45 4.65
CA SER A 630 10.63 -3.62 4.52
C SER A 630 9.91 -4.96 4.30
N GLY A 631 8.56 -4.99 4.19
CA GLY A 631 7.80 -6.23 3.98
C GLY A 631 7.47 -7.02 5.26
N THR A 632 7.44 -6.37 6.43
CA THR A 632 7.11 -7.02 7.72
C THR A 632 5.74 -7.67 7.70
N THR A 633 4.75 -7.07 7.06
CA THR A 633 3.39 -7.60 6.94
C THR A 633 3.35 -8.92 6.16
N ALA A 634 4.02 -9.02 5.01
CA ALA A 634 4.12 -10.28 4.26
C ALA A 634 4.78 -11.37 5.10
N HIS A 635 5.90 -11.04 5.77
CA HIS A 635 6.59 -11.98 6.68
C HIS A 635 5.67 -12.48 7.80
N ALA A 636 4.89 -11.59 8.41
CA ALA A 636 3.94 -11.96 9.45
C ALA A 636 2.85 -12.92 8.94
N VAL A 637 2.29 -12.63 7.75
CA VAL A 637 1.27 -13.46 7.11
C VAL A 637 1.80 -14.84 6.74
N ILE A 638 3.00 -14.91 6.14
CA ILE A 638 3.66 -16.18 5.78
C ILE A 638 3.89 -17.02 7.05
N ASN A 639 4.35 -16.41 8.14
CA ASN A 639 4.56 -17.12 9.39
C ASN A 639 3.26 -17.61 10.04
N LEU A 640 2.19 -16.79 10.01
CA LEU A 640 0.87 -17.22 10.50
C LEU A 640 0.34 -18.42 9.71
N ASN A 641 0.45 -18.39 8.37
CA ASN A 641 0.04 -19.51 7.54
C ASN A 641 0.86 -20.77 7.81
N ARG A 642 2.18 -20.62 8.05
CA ARG A 642 3.08 -21.74 8.43
C ARG A 642 2.69 -22.37 9.75
N GLU A 643 2.22 -21.58 10.72
CA GLU A 643 1.86 -22.05 12.06
C GLU A 643 0.49 -22.72 12.14
N ASP A 644 -0.49 -22.18 11.41
CA ASP A 644 -1.89 -22.63 11.53
C ASP A 644 -2.43 -23.29 10.26
N ASN A 645 -1.57 -23.56 9.26
CA ASN A 645 -1.93 -24.05 7.92
C ASN A 645 -3.04 -23.22 7.27
N GLY A 646 -2.94 -21.90 7.42
CA GLY A 646 -3.84 -20.93 6.78
C GLY A 646 -3.46 -20.65 5.34
N ASN A 647 -4.37 -20.00 4.62
CA ASN A 647 -4.18 -19.52 3.24
C ASN A 647 -4.49 -18.03 3.15
N ARG A 648 -4.01 -17.26 4.13
CA ARG A 648 -4.11 -15.79 4.10
C ARG A 648 -3.26 -15.26 2.97
N LYS A 649 -3.79 -14.28 2.26
CA LYS A 649 -3.12 -13.58 1.18
C LYS A 649 -2.67 -12.21 1.64
N TYR A 650 -1.57 -11.71 1.05
CA TYR A 650 -1.06 -10.38 1.35
C TYR A 650 -0.94 -9.53 0.09
N ILE A 651 -1.23 -8.24 0.23
CA ILE A 651 -1.04 -7.20 -0.80
C ILE A 651 -0.19 -6.12 -0.16
N LEU A 652 1.01 -5.89 -0.71
CA LEU A 652 1.92 -4.85 -0.25
C LEU A 652 2.13 -3.85 -1.37
N VAL A 653 2.04 -2.56 -1.01
CA VAL A 653 2.38 -1.46 -1.91
C VAL A 653 3.53 -0.69 -1.32
N GLU A 654 4.56 -0.45 -2.13
CA GLU A 654 5.73 0.33 -1.74
C GLU A 654 6.26 1.12 -2.93
N GLN A 655 6.62 2.37 -2.68
CA GLN A 655 7.14 3.29 -3.71
C GLN A 655 8.67 3.40 -3.68
N GLY A 656 9.27 3.16 -2.52
CA GLY A 656 10.70 3.37 -2.28
C GLY A 656 11.60 2.53 -3.18
N GLU A 657 12.80 3.04 -3.50
CA GLU A 657 13.81 2.33 -4.28
C GLU A 657 14.25 1.01 -3.61
N TYR A 658 14.03 0.88 -2.30
CA TYR A 658 14.29 -0.33 -1.54
C TYR A 658 13.25 -1.45 -1.77
N PHE A 659 12.25 -1.24 -2.62
CA PHE A 659 11.33 -2.29 -3.04
C PHE A 659 12.08 -3.52 -3.60
N ASP A 660 13.01 -3.29 -4.52
CA ASP A 660 13.78 -4.35 -5.16
C ASP A 660 14.98 -4.85 -4.33
N SER A 661 15.55 -4.01 -3.45
CA SER A 661 16.74 -4.35 -2.66
C SER A 661 16.44 -4.86 -1.26
N VAL A 662 15.25 -4.59 -0.71
CA VAL A 662 14.87 -4.96 0.65
C VAL A 662 13.58 -5.76 0.69
N LEU A 663 12.44 -5.17 0.22
CA LEU A 663 11.12 -5.79 0.37
C LEU A 663 11.02 -7.13 -0.37
N LYS A 664 11.30 -7.14 -1.68
CA LYS A 664 11.24 -8.36 -2.50
C LYS A 664 12.21 -9.44 -2.03
N PRO A 665 13.50 -9.17 -1.79
CA PRO A 665 14.44 -10.15 -1.25
C PRO A 665 14.04 -10.70 0.13
N ARG A 666 13.52 -9.86 1.02
CA ARG A 666 13.01 -10.35 2.32
C ARG A 666 11.88 -11.35 2.13
N VAL A 667 10.91 -11.07 1.26
CA VAL A 667 9.80 -11.98 0.98
C VAL A 667 10.32 -13.29 0.41
N GLN A 668 11.25 -13.25 -0.57
CA GLN A 668 11.88 -14.45 -1.14
C GLN A 668 12.61 -15.29 -0.09
N LYS A 669 13.40 -14.66 0.79
CA LYS A 669 14.12 -15.35 1.86
C LYS A 669 13.18 -16.02 2.85
N VAL A 670 12.10 -15.33 3.24
CA VAL A 670 11.09 -15.88 4.19
C VAL A 670 10.30 -17.04 3.58
N ILE A 671 10.02 -17.00 2.28
CA ILE A 671 9.40 -18.11 1.55
C ILE A 671 10.30 -19.34 1.58
N PHE A 672 11.60 -19.16 1.29
CA PHE A 672 12.56 -20.27 1.18
C PHE A 672 12.86 -20.94 2.51
N ALA A 673 13.12 -20.15 3.58
CA ALA A 673 13.49 -20.70 4.88
C ALA A 673 12.85 -19.94 6.05
N LYS A 674 12.55 -20.69 7.14
CA LYS A 674 11.98 -20.13 8.35
C LYS A 674 13.01 -19.35 9.17
N GLU A 675 14.21 -19.89 9.31
CA GLU A 675 15.27 -19.37 10.18
C GLU A 675 16.53 -19.06 9.36
N TRP A 676 17.22 -17.99 9.71
CA TRP A 676 18.43 -17.50 9.05
C TRP A 676 19.51 -17.18 10.07
N LYS A 677 20.76 -17.36 9.69
CA LYS A 677 21.92 -16.95 10.48
C LYS A 677 23.07 -16.59 9.53
N ASP A 678 23.61 -15.37 9.69
CA ASP A 678 24.76 -14.87 8.92
C ASP A 678 24.57 -15.13 7.41
N GLY A 679 23.45 -14.65 6.84
CA GLY A 679 23.08 -14.79 5.43
C GLY A 679 22.68 -16.19 4.97
N LYS A 680 22.79 -17.20 5.84
CA LYS A 680 22.58 -18.62 5.47
C LYS A 680 21.26 -19.14 6.04
N PRO A 681 20.47 -19.84 5.23
CA PRO A 681 19.25 -20.50 5.71
C PRO A 681 19.61 -21.61 6.69
N GLN A 682 18.84 -21.75 7.76
CA GLN A 682 19.03 -22.79 8.76
C GLN A 682 18.04 -23.93 8.52
N ALA A 683 18.52 -25.16 8.55
CA ALA A 683 17.70 -26.37 8.41
C ALA A 683 17.55 -27.07 9.76
N ASP A 684 16.32 -27.45 10.12
CA ASP A 684 16.04 -28.38 11.20
C ASP A 684 15.84 -29.78 10.61
N ASN A 685 16.70 -30.74 11.00
CA ASN A 685 16.71 -32.10 10.44
C ASN A 685 16.73 -32.13 8.89
N GLY A 686 17.44 -31.18 8.25
CA GLY A 686 17.55 -31.10 6.80
C GLY A 686 16.39 -30.39 6.09
N VAL A 687 15.44 -29.84 6.84
CA VAL A 687 14.29 -29.10 6.29
C VAL A 687 14.42 -27.61 6.64
N PHE A 688 14.39 -26.74 5.65
CA PHE A 688 14.49 -25.27 5.84
C PHE A 688 13.20 -24.63 6.35
N GLY A 689 12.09 -25.38 6.42
CA GLY A 689 10.79 -24.86 6.85
C GLY A 689 10.21 -23.81 5.89
N GLY A 690 10.54 -23.88 4.61
CA GLY A 690 9.98 -23.05 3.57
C GLY A 690 8.48 -23.30 3.34
N VAL A 691 7.86 -22.47 2.51
CA VAL A 691 6.44 -22.54 2.16
C VAL A 691 6.24 -22.42 0.66
N SER A 692 5.28 -23.19 0.15
CA SER A 692 4.83 -23.13 -1.24
C SER A 692 4.15 -21.77 -1.50
N GLN A 693 4.62 -21.03 -2.52
CA GLN A 693 4.11 -19.67 -2.81
C GLN A 693 4.15 -19.35 -4.31
N ILE A 694 3.13 -18.63 -4.73
CA ILE A 694 3.12 -17.85 -5.96
C ILE A 694 2.91 -16.39 -5.57
N VAL A 695 3.85 -15.52 -5.92
CA VAL A 695 3.77 -14.09 -5.62
C VAL A 695 3.81 -13.31 -6.92
N LYS A 696 2.78 -12.52 -7.19
CA LYS A 696 2.74 -11.60 -8.33
C LYS A 696 3.43 -10.30 -7.95
N VAL A 697 4.28 -9.79 -8.81
CA VAL A 697 4.98 -8.51 -8.64
C VAL A 697 4.60 -7.58 -9.77
N LEU A 698 4.08 -6.41 -9.43
CA LEU A 698 3.67 -5.38 -10.39
C LEU A 698 4.51 -4.12 -10.22
N LYS A 699 4.87 -3.50 -11.34
CA LYS A 699 5.33 -2.13 -11.39
C LYS A 699 4.31 -1.28 -12.15
N LEU A 700 3.84 -0.18 -11.55
CA LEU A 700 2.92 0.74 -12.20
C LEU A 700 3.64 1.94 -12.80
N GLU A 701 3.03 2.51 -13.84
CA GLU A 701 3.35 3.84 -14.35
C GLU A 701 3.24 4.87 -13.21
N SER A 702 4.20 5.77 -13.09
CA SER A 702 4.13 6.87 -12.13
C SER A 702 3.32 8.06 -12.68
N TYR A 703 2.98 9.02 -11.83
CA TYR A 703 2.36 10.27 -12.27
C TYR A 703 3.32 11.09 -13.15
N GLU A 704 4.61 11.07 -12.83
CA GLU A 704 5.66 11.69 -13.61
C GLU A 704 5.82 11.03 -14.98
N ASP A 705 5.73 9.71 -15.08
CA ASP A 705 5.73 8.99 -16.36
C ASP A 705 4.55 9.45 -17.22
N THR A 706 3.35 9.60 -16.61
CA THR A 706 2.17 10.13 -17.32
C THR A 706 2.43 11.52 -17.88
N LEU A 707 3.04 12.41 -17.07
CA LEU A 707 3.38 13.78 -17.52
C LEU A 707 4.42 13.79 -18.65
N ASN A 708 5.42 12.92 -18.57
CA ASN A 708 6.51 12.85 -19.54
C ASN A 708 6.11 12.21 -20.88
N ASN A 709 5.05 11.45 -20.90
CA ASN A 709 4.48 10.88 -22.12
C ASN A 709 3.43 11.79 -22.78
N LEU A 710 3.16 12.96 -22.19
CA LEU A 710 2.24 13.95 -22.79
C LEU A 710 2.89 14.53 -24.05
N GLU A 711 2.31 14.26 -25.19
CA GLU A 711 2.63 14.89 -26.47
C GLU A 711 1.50 15.85 -26.84
N LEU A 712 1.82 17.12 -26.87
CA LEU A 712 0.92 18.12 -27.46
C LEU A 712 1.17 18.11 -28.96
N ARG A 713 0.21 17.66 -29.74
CA ARG A 713 0.26 17.78 -31.20
C ARG A 713 0.41 19.27 -31.55
N LYS A 714 1.31 19.57 -32.50
CA LYS A 714 1.47 20.96 -32.96
C LYS A 714 0.13 21.52 -33.41
N PRO A 715 -0.23 22.76 -33.03
CA PRO A 715 -1.47 23.35 -33.48
C PRO A 715 -1.52 23.30 -35.01
N ILE A 716 -2.64 22.85 -35.53
CA ILE A 716 -2.87 22.74 -36.96
C ILE A 716 -2.67 24.14 -37.55
N GLN A 717 -1.73 24.31 -38.43
CA GLN A 717 -1.44 25.56 -39.14
C GLN A 717 -2.70 26.08 -39.87
N ASP A 718 -3.66 25.21 -40.11
CA ASP A 718 -4.97 25.46 -40.72
C ASP A 718 -5.94 26.27 -39.86
N LEU A 719 -5.74 26.43 -38.53
CA LEU A 719 -6.62 27.28 -37.71
C LEU A 719 -6.51 28.77 -38.04
N ALA A 720 -5.34 29.21 -38.50
CA ALA A 720 -5.17 30.60 -38.97
C ALA A 720 -5.96 30.86 -40.25
N ASP A 721 -6.16 29.85 -41.10
CA ASP A 721 -6.88 29.93 -42.39
C ASP A 721 -8.41 29.85 -42.21
N MET A 722 -8.91 29.47 -41.04
CA MET A 722 -10.36 29.40 -40.78
C MET A 722 -11.07 30.75 -40.52
N GLY A 723 -10.36 31.85 -40.52
CA GLY A 723 -10.95 33.17 -40.34
C GLY A 723 -11.60 33.43 -38.98
N LEU A 724 -11.21 32.64 -37.95
CA LEU A 724 -11.71 32.77 -36.59
C LEU A 724 -11.01 33.96 -35.89
N SER A 725 -11.71 34.65 -34.99
CA SER A 725 -11.09 35.68 -34.17
C SER A 725 -10.00 35.07 -33.26
N GLU A 726 -9.00 35.85 -32.93
CA GLU A 726 -7.87 35.44 -32.09
C GLU A 726 -8.34 34.88 -30.73
N THR A 727 -9.41 35.41 -30.16
CA THR A 727 -10.03 34.94 -28.93
C THR A 727 -10.63 33.52 -29.09
N VAL A 728 -11.33 33.28 -30.18
CA VAL A 728 -11.96 31.99 -30.50
C VAL A 728 -10.88 30.96 -30.85
N GLN A 729 -9.81 31.36 -31.50
CA GLN A 729 -8.65 30.50 -31.78
C GLN A 729 -7.95 30.06 -30.47
N ASN A 730 -7.76 30.96 -29.52
CA ASN A 730 -7.13 30.69 -28.24
C ASN A 730 -8.01 29.81 -27.36
N ASP A 731 -9.33 30.06 -27.30
CA ASP A 731 -10.27 29.21 -26.58
C ASP A 731 -10.36 27.81 -27.20
N TYR A 732 -10.41 27.73 -28.51
CA TYR A 732 -10.43 26.46 -29.23
C TYR A 732 -9.11 25.68 -29.02
N LEU A 733 -7.96 26.34 -29.12
CA LEU A 733 -6.66 25.73 -28.88
C LEU A 733 -6.56 25.22 -27.45
N LEU A 734 -7.00 25.97 -26.48
CA LEU A 734 -6.89 25.55 -25.07
C LEU A 734 -7.79 24.35 -24.77
N HIS A 735 -9.07 24.41 -25.15
CA HIS A 735 -10.02 23.32 -24.95
C HIS A 735 -9.64 22.08 -25.77
N TYR A 736 -9.28 22.28 -27.03
CA TYR A 736 -8.94 21.21 -27.94
C TYR A 736 -7.62 20.55 -27.57
N MET A 737 -6.59 21.31 -27.23
CA MET A 737 -5.29 20.78 -26.85
C MET A 737 -5.34 20.02 -25.53
N LEU A 738 -6.06 20.55 -24.53
CA LEU A 738 -6.12 19.90 -23.22
C LEU A 738 -7.05 18.65 -23.22
N ASP A 739 -8.16 18.68 -23.94
CA ASP A 739 -9.14 17.59 -23.88
C ASP A 739 -9.05 16.60 -25.04
N VAL A 740 -8.68 17.03 -26.23
CA VAL A 740 -8.70 16.16 -27.43
C VAL A 740 -7.31 15.71 -27.84
N GLU A 741 -6.37 16.65 -28.02
CA GLU A 741 -5.02 16.34 -28.53
C GLU A 741 -4.16 15.57 -27.51
N SER A 742 -4.34 15.84 -26.21
CA SER A 742 -3.60 15.09 -25.18
C SER A 742 -4.17 13.71 -24.91
N ARG A 743 -5.42 13.44 -25.32
CA ARG A 743 -6.09 12.15 -25.03
C ARG A 743 -5.33 10.98 -25.67
N ASP A 744 -4.89 11.14 -26.90
CA ASP A 744 -4.18 10.10 -27.64
C ASP A 744 -2.78 9.83 -27.05
N SER A 745 -2.14 10.81 -26.45
CA SER A 745 -0.86 10.61 -25.77
C SER A 745 -1.00 9.90 -24.41
N LEU A 746 -2.18 10.02 -23.78
CA LEU A 746 -2.46 9.34 -22.53
C LEU A 746 -2.92 7.89 -22.71
N LEU A 747 -3.65 7.64 -23.78
CA LEU A 747 -4.13 6.32 -24.21
C LEU A 747 -4.56 6.37 -25.67
N ASN A 748 -3.73 5.82 -26.55
CA ASN A 748 -4.04 5.71 -27.96
C ASN A 748 -4.54 4.31 -28.29
N THR A 749 -5.86 4.16 -28.40
CA THR A 749 -6.50 2.88 -28.71
C THR A 749 -6.23 2.39 -30.14
N GLN A 750 -5.73 3.23 -31.06
CA GLN A 750 -5.31 2.78 -32.40
C GLN A 750 -4.16 1.79 -32.35
N TYR A 751 -3.27 1.91 -31.37
CA TYR A 751 -2.18 0.95 -31.15
C TYR A 751 -2.66 -0.40 -30.62
N PHE A 752 -3.93 -0.52 -30.20
CA PHE A 752 -4.49 -1.82 -29.79
C PHE A 752 -4.70 -2.78 -30.96
N ALA A 753 -4.49 -2.36 -32.20
CA ALA A 753 -4.34 -3.27 -33.33
C ALA A 753 -3.17 -4.24 -33.13
N ASN A 754 -2.07 -3.80 -32.48
CA ASN A 754 -1.01 -4.66 -31.96
C ASN A 754 -0.79 -4.34 -30.47
N PRO A 755 -1.55 -4.91 -29.55
CA PRO A 755 -1.51 -4.57 -28.13
C PRO A 755 -0.22 -5.05 -27.43
N PHE A 756 0.56 -5.91 -28.05
CA PHE A 756 1.77 -6.52 -27.48
C PHE A 756 3.02 -5.65 -27.65
N ASP A 757 2.92 -4.56 -28.42
CA ASP A 757 4.00 -3.61 -28.68
C ASP A 757 3.63 -2.17 -28.28
N TYR A 758 2.69 -2.01 -27.34
CA TYR A 758 2.34 -0.71 -26.80
C TYR A 758 3.44 -0.21 -25.86
N GLN A 759 4.12 0.87 -26.24
CA GLN A 759 5.26 1.39 -25.50
C GLN A 759 4.98 2.75 -24.88
N LEU A 760 5.53 2.96 -23.67
CA LEU A 760 5.61 4.25 -22.99
C LEU A 760 7.04 4.48 -22.48
N ASN A 761 7.42 5.74 -22.35
CA ASN A 761 8.64 6.13 -21.67
C ASN A 761 8.45 6.00 -20.17
N ILE A 762 9.07 5.02 -19.56
CA ILE A 762 8.98 4.73 -18.12
C ILE A 762 10.32 5.05 -17.46
N ALA A 763 10.27 5.72 -16.32
CA ALA A 763 11.46 6.03 -15.53
C ALA A 763 12.13 4.73 -15.07
N THR A 764 13.43 4.62 -15.36
CA THR A 764 14.26 3.47 -14.93
C THR A 764 14.90 3.71 -13.57
N THR A 765 15.09 4.99 -13.23
CA THR A 765 15.65 5.44 -11.96
C THR A 765 14.93 6.69 -11.49
N SER A 766 15.03 7.03 -10.20
CA SER A 766 14.57 8.31 -9.65
C SER A 766 15.25 9.53 -10.30
N ALA A 767 16.29 9.31 -11.09
CA ALA A 767 17.04 10.35 -11.79
C ALA A 767 16.34 10.93 -13.03
N GLY A 768 15.14 10.45 -13.37
CA GLY A 768 14.43 10.90 -14.56
C GLY A 768 15.05 10.42 -15.89
N VAL A 769 15.78 9.33 -15.86
CA VAL A 769 16.19 8.61 -17.08
C VAL A 769 15.03 7.73 -17.50
N TYR A 770 14.52 7.97 -18.71
CA TYR A 770 13.38 7.23 -19.27
C TYR A 770 13.85 6.26 -20.34
N GLU A 771 13.24 5.10 -20.38
CA GLU A 771 13.39 4.12 -21.45
C GLU A 771 12.01 3.76 -21.99
N ALA A 772 11.95 3.54 -23.30
CA ALA A 772 10.75 2.99 -23.93
C ALA A 772 10.54 1.56 -23.41
N LYS A 773 9.45 1.32 -22.70
CA LYS A 773 9.08 -0.02 -22.20
C LYS A 773 7.74 -0.43 -22.73
N THR A 774 7.63 -1.68 -23.12
CA THR A 774 6.36 -2.30 -23.48
C THR A 774 5.50 -2.42 -22.24
N ILE A 775 4.29 -1.88 -22.31
CA ILE A 775 3.27 -1.87 -21.25
C ILE A 775 2.46 -3.15 -21.31
N ASP A 776 2.20 -3.74 -20.16
CA ASP A 776 1.30 -4.90 -20.06
C ASP A 776 -0.17 -4.45 -20.09
N LEU A 777 -0.71 -4.28 -21.31
CA LEU A 777 -2.11 -3.91 -21.50
C LEU A 777 -3.04 -5.04 -21.05
N VAL A 778 -2.63 -6.30 -21.17
CA VAL A 778 -3.43 -7.47 -20.77
C VAL A 778 -3.66 -7.42 -19.26
N GLU A 779 -2.59 -7.32 -18.47
CA GLU A 779 -2.71 -7.27 -17.02
C GLU A 779 -3.37 -5.97 -16.54
N THR A 780 -3.08 -4.83 -17.18
CA THR A 780 -3.78 -3.57 -16.89
C THR A 780 -5.29 -3.74 -17.03
N PHE A 781 -5.74 -4.34 -18.13
CA PHE A 781 -7.16 -4.54 -18.38
C PHE A 781 -7.81 -5.49 -17.40
N ASN A 782 -7.12 -6.55 -17.00
CA ASN A 782 -7.59 -7.48 -15.95
C ASN A 782 -7.96 -6.74 -14.66
N TYR A 783 -7.15 -5.76 -14.24
CA TYR A 783 -7.47 -4.91 -13.08
C TYR A 783 -8.61 -3.94 -13.37
N LEU A 784 -8.63 -3.31 -14.55
CA LEU A 784 -9.67 -2.34 -14.91
C LEU A 784 -11.07 -2.94 -14.91
N ILE A 785 -11.23 -4.18 -15.36
CA ILE A 785 -12.52 -4.87 -15.38
C ILE A 785 -12.80 -5.70 -14.11
N GLY A 786 -11.89 -5.70 -13.14
CA GLY A 786 -12.01 -6.48 -11.91
C GLY A 786 -11.97 -8.00 -12.13
N LEU A 787 -11.23 -8.45 -13.14
CA LEU A 787 -11.14 -9.87 -13.50
C LEU A 787 -10.30 -10.65 -12.48
N ARG A 788 -10.87 -11.68 -11.90
CA ARG A 788 -10.15 -12.70 -11.13
C ARG A 788 -9.75 -13.81 -12.11
N VAL A 789 -8.48 -13.82 -12.45
CA VAL A 789 -7.94 -14.70 -13.50
C VAL A 789 -7.90 -16.14 -13.02
N SER A 790 -8.57 -17.02 -13.78
CA SER A 790 -8.48 -18.48 -13.59
C SER A 790 -7.43 -19.11 -14.51
N GLU A 791 -7.38 -18.68 -15.77
CA GLU A 791 -6.49 -19.23 -16.76
C GLU A 791 -5.97 -18.10 -17.68
N ILE A 792 -4.69 -18.19 -18.02
CA ILE A 792 -4.06 -17.32 -19.00
C ILE A 792 -3.35 -18.17 -20.04
N ASN A 793 -3.66 -17.96 -21.32
CA ASN A 793 -3.00 -18.62 -22.42
C ASN A 793 -2.34 -17.56 -23.30
N ASP A 794 -1.08 -17.30 -22.99
CA ASP A 794 -0.28 -16.30 -23.66
C ASP A 794 0.51 -16.96 -24.80
N LYS A 795 0.14 -16.64 -26.02
CA LYS A 795 0.79 -17.00 -27.27
C LYS A 795 1.00 -15.77 -28.14
N ARG A 796 1.51 -14.70 -27.51
CA ARG A 796 1.73 -13.40 -28.18
C ARG A 796 2.68 -13.51 -29.37
N GLU A 797 3.58 -14.47 -29.37
CA GLU A 797 4.41 -14.80 -30.55
C GLU A 797 3.57 -15.18 -31.78
N ASN A 798 2.45 -15.85 -31.55
CA ASN A 798 1.47 -16.22 -32.59
C ASN A 798 0.37 -15.15 -32.78
N GLY A 799 0.48 -14.03 -32.05
CA GLY A 799 -0.46 -12.92 -32.13
C GLY A 799 -1.74 -13.09 -31.30
N LEU A 800 -1.77 -13.98 -30.31
CA LEU A 800 -2.98 -14.24 -29.50
C LEU A 800 -2.64 -14.37 -28.01
N VAL A 801 -3.39 -13.65 -27.15
CA VAL A 801 -3.45 -13.91 -25.71
C VAL A 801 -4.91 -14.01 -25.28
N THR A 802 -5.24 -15.04 -24.53
CA THR A 802 -6.59 -15.21 -23.97
C THR A 802 -6.52 -15.32 -22.44
N VAL A 803 -7.43 -14.64 -21.78
CA VAL A 803 -7.54 -14.64 -20.31
C VAL A 803 -8.97 -15.01 -19.95
N GLN A 804 -9.12 -15.99 -19.06
CA GLN A 804 -10.40 -16.43 -18.54
C GLN A 804 -10.47 -16.15 -17.05
N GLY A 805 -11.65 -15.86 -16.55
CA GLY A 805 -11.87 -15.65 -15.14
C GLY A 805 -13.30 -15.23 -14.81
N THR A 806 -13.46 -14.71 -13.60
CA THR A 806 -14.74 -14.20 -13.12
C THR A 806 -14.56 -12.78 -12.58
N ASN A 807 -15.60 -11.96 -12.68
CA ASN A 807 -15.63 -10.67 -12.00
C ASN A 807 -16.17 -10.81 -10.55
N THR A 808 -16.24 -9.69 -9.85
CA THR A 808 -16.77 -9.64 -8.46
C THR A 808 -18.26 -10.00 -8.36
N SER A 809 -19.01 -9.93 -9.48
CA SER A 809 -20.42 -10.34 -9.57
C SER A 809 -20.60 -11.83 -9.88
N GLY A 810 -19.50 -12.56 -10.14
CA GLY A 810 -19.52 -13.98 -10.50
C GLY A 810 -19.77 -14.25 -11.98
N GLU A 811 -19.83 -13.23 -12.85
CA GLU A 811 -19.94 -13.41 -14.30
C GLU A 811 -18.65 -14.02 -14.85
N LYS A 812 -18.77 -15.08 -15.65
CA LYS A 812 -17.63 -15.69 -16.35
C LYS A 812 -17.24 -14.82 -17.55
N MET A 813 -15.97 -14.47 -17.61
CA MET A 813 -15.43 -13.60 -18.65
C MET A 813 -14.33 -14.28 -19.44
N LEU A 814 -14.32 -14.01 -20.76
CA LEU A 814 -13.22 -14.30 -21.66
C LEU A 814 -12.72 -13.01 -22.27
N VAL A 815 -11.42 -12.77 -22.16
CA VAL A 815 -10.74 -11.62 -22.79
C VAL A 815 -9.84 -12.16 -23.88
N ILE A 816 -10.04 -11.70 -25.12
CA ILE A 816 -9.28 -12.10 -26.31
C ILE A 816 -8.48 -10.89 -26.79
N TRP A 817 -7.18 -10.95 -26.63
CA TRP A 817 -6.23 -9.99 -27.16
C TRP A 817 -5.54 -10.56 -28.38
N ARG A 818 -5.53 -9.83 -29.49
CA ARG A 818 -4.88 -10.27 -30.72
C ARG A 818 -4.07 -9.15 -31.37
N ASP A 819 -2.99 -9.52 -32.00
CA ASP A 819 -2.36 -8.73 -33.05
C ASP A 819 -3.24 -8.86 -34.29
N CYS A 820 -3.94 -7.80 -34.67
CA CYS A 820 -4.96 -7.83 -35.74
C CYS A 820 -4.39 -8.16 -37.12
N GLU A 821 -3.08 -7.96 -37.35
CA GLU A 821 -2.41 -8.33 -38.60
C GLU A 821 -2.02 -9.80 -38.62
N LYS A 822 -1.46 -10.33 -37.52
CA LYS A 822 -1.04 -11.73 -37.42
C LYS A 822 -2.22 -12.68 -37.18
N TYR A 823 -3.21 -12.23 -36.42
CA TYR A 823 -4.39 -13.01 -36.05
C TYR A 823 -5.64 -12.33 -36.59
N ASP A 824 -5.87 -12.52 -37.90
CA ASP A 824 -6.93 -11.94 -38.68
C ASP A 824 -8.34 -12.49 -38.31
N TYR A 825 -9.35 -12.09 -39.09
CA TYR A 825 -10.75 -12.54 -38.90
C TYR A 825 -10.91 -14.04 -39.03
N ASP A 826 -10.23 -14.67 -40.00
CA ASP A 826 -10.38 -16.10 -40.26
C ASP A 826 -9.83 -16.91 -39.07
N ARG A 827 -8.68 -16.56 -38.57
CA ARG A 827 -8.10 -17.20 -37.40
C ARG A 827 -8.90 -16.94 -36.12
N LEU A 828 -9.48 -15.74 -35.96
CA LEU A 828 -10.37 -15.43 -34.86
C LEU A 828 -11.62 -16.31 -34.93
N ASN A 829 -12.27 -16.39 -36.09
CA ASN A 829 -13.45 -17.21 -36.29
C ASN A 829 -13.16 -18.71 -36.05
N ASP A 830 -12.04 -19.19 -36.51
CA ASP A 830 -11.58 -20.56 -36.25
C ASP A 830 -11.40 -20.83 -34.75
N TYR A 831 -10.84 -19.85 -34.02
CA TYR A 831 -10.70 -19.94 -32.56
C TYR A 831 -12.09 -20.00 -31.90
N LEU A 832 -13.00 -19.08 -32.24
CA LEU A 832 -14.33 -18.99 -31.67
C LEU A 832 -15.13 -20.25 -31.91
N ASN A 833 -15.04 -20.81 -33.12
CA ASN A 833 -15.71 -22.06 -33.50
C ASN A 833 -15.19 -23.28 -32.73
N ARG A 834 -13.84 -23.39 -32.61
CA ARG A 834 -13.20 -24.50 -31.87
C ARG A 834 -13.54 -24.48 -30.39
N HIS A 835 -13.64 -23.32 -29.81
CA HIS A 835 -13.94 -23.12 -28.38
C HIS A 835 -15.45 -22.90 -28.13
N LYS A 836 -16.30 -23.04 -29.14
CA LYS A 836 -17.78 -22.91 -29.05
C LYS A 836 -18.24 -21.56 -28.48
N ILE A 837 -17.53 -20.47 -28.82
CA ILE A 837 -17.84 -19.14 -28.35
C ILE A 837 -18.86 -18.49 -29.27
N ASN A 838 -20.12 -18.75 -28.98
CA ASN A 838 -21.28 -18.23 -29.69
C ASN A 838 -22.47 -18.10 -28.73
N PRO A 839 -23.55 -17.40 -29.06
CA PRO A 839 -24.70 -17.20 -28.17
C PRO A 839 -25.41 -18.48 -27.74
N GLN A 840 -25.26 -19.59 -28.48
CA GLN A 840 -25.93 -20.85 -28.21
C GLN A 840 -25.18 -21.73 -27.20
N GLU A 841 -23.88 -21.81 -27.32
CA GLU A 841 -23.03 -22.82 -26.63
C GLU A 841 -22.01 -22.23 -25.65
N SER A 842 -21.76 -20.89 -25.68
CA SER A 842 -20.74 -20.28 -24.85
C SER A 842 -20.99 -20.47 -23.36
N GLU A 843 -19.96 -20.84 -22.64
CA GLU A 843 -19.96 -20.87 -21.17
C GLU A 843 -19.68 -19.50 -20.54
N PHE A 844 -19.27 -18.51 -21.33
CA PHE A 844 -18.93 -17.17 -20.86
C PHE A 844 -20.15 -16.25 -20.93
N ASP A 845 -20.33 -15.43 -19.88
CA ASP A 845 -21.36 -14.40 -19.82
C ASP A 845 -20.97 -13.16 -20.63
N VAL A 846 -19.67 -12.83 -20.66
CA VAL A 846 -19.11 -11.67 -21.34
C VAL A 846 -17.83 -12.06 -22.06
N VAL A 847 -17.69 -11.60 -23.30
CA VAL A 847 -16.47 -11.75 -24.10
C VAL A 847 -15.96 -10.37 -24.48
N TYR A 848 -14.70 -10.09 -24.18
CA TYR A 848 -13.99 -8.88 -24.57
C TYR A 848 -13.04 -9.18 -25.74
N ILE A 849 -13.05 -8.35 -26.77
CA ILE A 849 -12.19 -8.53 -27.97
C ILE A 849 -11.64 -7.15 -28.37
N ASN A 850 -10.33 -7.09 -28.73
CA ASN A 850 -9.75 -5.91 -29.35
C ASN A 850 -9.88 -5.93 -30.88
N GLY A 851 -9.94 -4.76 -31.46
CA GLY A 851 -10.14 -4.55 -32.89
C GLY A 851 -11.54 -4.94 -33.35
N ASP A 852 -11.75 -4.81 -34.64
CA ASP A 852 -13.03 -5.15 -35.25
C ASP A 852 -13.29 -6.66 -35.24
N HIS A 853 -14.50 -7.06 -35.04
CA HIS A 853 -14.94 -8.46 -35.02
C HIS A 853 -16.33 -8.66 -35.61
N ASN A 854 -16.62 -9.88 -36.07
CA ASN A 854 -17.91 -10.32 -36.59
C ASN A 854 -18.57 -11.38 -35.72
N VAL A 855 -18.29 -11.39 -34.41
CA VAL A 855 -18.85 -12.39 -33.48
C VAL A 855 -20.36 -12.23 -33.38
N PRO A 856 -21.15 -13.31 -33.59
CA PRO A 856 -22.58 -13.25 -33.38
C PRO A 856 -22.95 -12.98 -31.93
N THR A 857 -23.85 -12.05 -31.71
CA THR A 857 -24.28 -11.65 -30.34
C THR A 857 -25.66 -12.18 -29.98
N VAL A 858 -26.47 -12.62 -30.99
CA VAL A 858 -27.84 -13.10 -30.80
C VAL A 858 -28.05 -14.39 -31.59
N PHE A 859 -28.73 -15.33 -30.98
CA PHE A 859 -29.24 -16.53 -31.61
C PHE A 859 -30.74 -16.65 -31.32
N ALA A 860 -31.54 -16.77 -32.37
CA ALA A 860 -32.95 -17.04 -32.27
C ALA A 860 -33.21 -18.53 -32.55
N GLY A 861 -33.61 -19.27 -31.55
CA GLY A 861 -33.93 -20.69 -31.66
C GLY A 861 -35.26 -20.93 -32.37
N SER A 862 -35.47 -22.15 -32.86
CA SER A 862 -36.70 -22.59 -33.50
C SER A 862 -37.90 -22.65 -32.53
N ASP A 863 -37.64 -22.55 -31.24
CA ASP A 863 -38.60 -22.60 -30.11
C ASP A 863 -38.92 -21.21 -29.55
N GLU A 864 -38.64 -20.12 -30.31
CA GLU A 864 -38.76 -18.72 -29.89
C GLU A 864 -37.82 -18.31 -28.75
N SER A 865 -36.90 -19.16 -28.30
CA SER A 865 -35.88 -18.79 -27.31
C SER A 865 -34.82 -17.91 -27.96
N ILE A 866 -34.55 -16.74 -27.34
CA ILE A 866 -33.48 -15.82 -27.75
C ILE A 866 -32.33 -15.98 -26.75
N LYS A 867 -31.20 -16.45 -27.24
CA LYS A 867 -29.95 -16.47 -26.47
C LYS A 867 -29.06 -15.32 -26.91
N THR A 868 -28.43 -14.68 -25.96
CA THR A 868 -27.55 -13.53 -26.21
C THR A 868 -26.17 -13.76 -25.60
N LEU A 869 -25.13 -13.37 -26.30
CA LEU A 869 -23.77 -13.31 -25.79
C LEU A 869 -23.35 -11.83 -25.70
N LYS A 870 -22.93 -11.38 -24.54
CA LYS A 870 -22.42 -10.00 -24.37
C LYS A 870 -21.00 -9.94 -24.94
N VAL A 871 -20.83 -9.32 -26.10
CA VAL A 871 -19.51 -9.04 -26.69
C VAL A 871 -19.22 -7.57 -26.54
N ARG A 872 -18.05 -7.20 -26.03
CA ARG A 872 -17.63 -5.82 -25.74
C ARG A 872 -16.26 -5.55 -26.35
N SER A 873 -16.08 -4.31 -26.84
CA SER A 873 -14.78 -3.83 -27.29
C SER A 873 -13.87 -3.55 -26.11
N ILE A 874 -12.66 -4.07 -26.17
CA ILE A 874 -11.62 -3.78 -25.19
C ILE A 874 -11.30 -2.28 -25.21
N GLU A 875 -11.16 -1.67 -26.38
CA GLU A 875 -10.81 -0.24 -26.52
C GLU A 875 -11.80 0.67 -25.80
N ALA A 876 -13.09 0.44 -26.04
CA ALA A 876 -14.15 1.25 -25.43
C ALA A 876 -14.20 1.09 -23.90
N GLU A 877 -14.11 -0.15 -23.42
CA GLU A 877 -14.13 -0.44 -22.00
C GLU A 877 -12.86 0.07 -21.31
N PHE A 878 -11.69 -0.09 -21.95
CA PHE A 878 -10.42 0.38 -21.46
C PHE A 878 -10.43 1.91 -21.29
N LEU A 879 -10.87 2.64 -22.32
CA LEU A 879 -10.97 4.09 -22.29
C LEU A 879 -11.91 4.56 -21.17
N SER A 880 -13.10 3.95 -21.06
CA SER A 880 -14.08 4.31 -20.05
C SER A 880 -13.55 4.10 -18.63
N ARG A 881 -12.89 2.97 -18.36
CA ARG A 881 -12.44 2.60 -17.00
C ARG A 881 -11.11 3.23 -16.59
N MET A 882 -10.30 3.63 -17.55
CA MET A 882 -9.02 4.27 -17.29
C MET A 882 -9.20 5.69 -16.72
N PHE A 883 -10.22 6.41 -17.19
CA PHE A 883 -10.51 7.81 -16.84
C PHE A 883 -11.79 7.99 -16.01
N GLY A 884 -12.50 6.90 -15.70
CA GLY A 884 -13.83 6.87 -15.11
C GLY A 884 -13.98 7.09 -13.64
#